data_070228b2228efd39b27472b51507010d
#
_entry.id   070228b2228efd39b27472b51507010d
#
_cell.length_a   1.000
_cell.length_b   1.000
_cell.length_c   1.000
_cell.angle_alpha   90.00
_cell.angle_beta   90.00
_cell.angle_gamma   90.00
#
_symmetry.space_group_name_H-M   'P 1'
#
loop_
_entity.id
_entity.type
_entity.pdbx_description
1 polymer ?
#
loop_
_entity_poly.entity_id
_entity_poly.type
_entity_poly.pdbx_seq_one_letter_code
_entity_poly.pdbx_strand_id
1 'polypeptide(L)'
;MQGYLSHFLGNLDIVNSREVCKFLEVSRLSFVTEYGPKLKEDYVTVRHLPRIQMDDDRRCCPCSWSCCCNGNWQKVWAVLKPGFLALLQDPLDTKLLDIIVFDVLPTSDGNTEGRVLLARETKERNPLRFGFQLSSGSRTIRLRLRSNAKVKEWVAAINDAVLRPPEGWCYPHRYGSFAPPRGLIEDGSLVQWFVDGQAAFEAMASSIEEAKSEIFITDWWLCPELYLRRPFHVHRSSRLDALLEARAKQGVQIYILLYKEVAIALKINSVYSKRRLLNIHENVKVLRYPDHVSTGVYLWSHHEKIVIIDNQVCYIGGLDLCFGRYDNWEHKVGDSPPLIWPGKDYYNPRESEPNSWEDTMKDELDRAKYPRMPWHDVQCALWGPPCRDVARHFVQRWNYAKRNKAPNEQAIPLLMPQQHMVIPHYMGKSKEMSSENKQQDADPKNVKKLDSFASRSSCQDIPLLLPQEPDLLTLPSRNIEVNGLDTNHGPSDQPNRIGRNQHKSFRKTKVEHAIQDLQMNAFVDDLGSPPPSREAHFDVTSQQEPDKDWWETQERGDQVFSADEFGQVGPRTPCHCQVIRSVGQWSAGTSQTEESIHNAYISLIEKSEHFIYIENQFFISGLSGDDTIKNRVLDSLYRRIMRAEKEKKCFRVIIVIPLLPGFQGGIDDGGAASVRAIMHWQYRTICRGPNSILQKLYDIMGPKAHDYISFHGLRTYGRLYDGGPLVTNQIYVHSKLMIVDDRIALIGSANINDRSLLGSRDSEIGVLIEDKEFVTSHMNGRPWKAGKFSLSLRLSLWSEHLGLRPGEISLITDPVDDATYKEIWIANSKMNKMIYQDVFSCVPNDHIHSRYALRQSTAYWKDKIGHTTMDLGIAPEKLEAKGTDPMERLQSLRGRVVCFPLEFMEQENLRPFFGETEFYVAPQVFH
;
A
#
# COMPACT_ATOMS: atom_id res chain seq x y z
N MET A 1 36.06 -39.93 -0.80
CA MET A 1 35.22 -39.46 0.31
C MET A 1 34.66 -38.05 0.05
N GLN A 2 35.49 -37.09 -0.29
CA GLN A 2 35.03 -35.70 -0.55
C GLN A 2 34.02 -35.58 -1.71
N GLY A 3 34.27 -36.25 -2.86
CA GLY A 3 33.33 -36.27 -3.98
C GLY A 3 31.98 -36.94 -3.65
N TYR A 4 32.01 -38.01 -2.85
CA TYR A 4 30.82 -38.71 -2.37
C TYR A 4 30.00 -37.80 -1.45
N LEU A 5 30.64 -37.13 -0.49
CA LEU A 5 29.99 -36.17 0.39
C LEU A 5 29.43 -34.97 -0.36
N SER A 6 30.15 -34.45 -1.35
CA SER A 6 29.63 -33.32 -2.19
C SER A 6 28.41 -33.76 -2.99
N HIS A 7 28.41 -34.96 -3.56
CA HIS A 7 27.24 -35.49 -4.26
C HIS A 7 26.04 -35.72 -3.32
N PHE A 8 26.31 -36.33 -2.16
CA PHE A 8 25.31 -36.59 -1.15
C PHE A 8 24.69 -35.30 -0.60
N LEU A 9 25.52 -34.30 -0.29
CA LEU A 9 25.07 -32.97 0.19
C LEU A 9 24.47 -32.07 -0.90
N GLY A 10 24.59 -32.44 -2.17
CA GLY A 10 23.92 -31.78 -3.29
C GLY A 10 22.47 -32.20 -3.48
N ASN A 11 22.01 -33.26 -2.81
CA ASN A 11 20.62 -33.69 -2.85
C ASN A 11 19.85 -33.04 -1.69
N LEU A 12 18.91 -32.14 -2.02
CA LEU A 12 18.14 -31.35 -1.05
C LEU A 12 17.30 -32.22 -0.11
N ASP A 13 16.74 -33.32 -0.59
CA ASP A 13 15.91 -34.20 0.24
C ASP A 13 16.76 -34.93 1.30
N ILE A 14 17.95 -35.32 0.93
CA ILE A 14 18.89 -35.97 1.84
C ILE A 14 19.42 -34.98 2.87
N VAL A 15 19.85 -33.80 2.44
CA VAL A 15 20.42 -32.75 3.29
C VAL A 15 19.42 -32.24 4.29
N ASN A 16 18.16 -32.17 3.92
CA ASN A 16 17.06 -31.72 4.80
C ASN A 16 16.60 -32.85 5.75
N SER A 17 17.14 -34.07 5.66
CA SER A 17 16.76 -35.14 6.59
C SER A 17 17.26 -34.85 8.01
N ARG A 18 16.49 -35.29 8.99
CA ARG A 18 16.82 -35.11 10.42
C ARG A 18 18.14 -35.79 10.79
N GLU A 19 18.41 -36.96 10.21
CA GLU A 19 19.58 -37.76 10.42
C GLU A 19 20.87 -37.06 9.96
N VAL A 20 20.82 -36.41 8.80
CA VAL A 20 21.94 -35.65 8.24
C VAL A 20 22.18 -34.39 9.07
N CYS A 21 21.13 -33.66 9.41
CA CYS A 21 21.26 -32.50 10.29
C CYS A 21 21.85 -32.86 11.65
N LYS A 22 21.45 -34.00 12.22
CA LYS A 22 22.00 -34.52 13.47
C LYS A 22 23.46 -34.91 13.36
N PHE A 23 23.82 -35.59 12.27
CA PHE A 23 25.19 -35.99 12.01
C PHE A 23 26.13 -34.82 11.82
N LEU A 24 25.67 -33.78 11.12
CA LEU A 24 26.44 -32.57 10.86
C LEU A 24 26.38 -31.53 12.02
N GLU A 25 25.56 -31.78 13.05
CA GLU A 25 25.30 -30.84 14.15
C GLU A 25 24.87 -29.45 13.66
N VAL A 26 23.98 -29.40 12.65
CA VAL A 26 23.47 -28.17 12.04
C VAL A 26 21.97 -28.15 12.03
N SER A 27 21.41 -26.97 11.93
CA SER A 27 19.96 -26.78 11.76
C SER A 27 19.52 -27.06 10.32
N ARG A 28 18.36 -27.67 10.16
CA ARG A 28 17.69 -27.79 8.87
C ARG A 28 17.58 -26.43 8.17
N LEU A 29 17.33 -25.35 8.93
CA LEU A 29 17.28 -23.98 8.42
C LEU A 29 18.56 -23.58 7.67
N SER A 30 19.70 -24.21 7.96
CA SER A 30 20.96 -23.91 7.29
C SER A 30 20.95 -24.24 5.81
N PHE A 31 20.18 -25.24 5.40
CA PHE A 31 20.11 -25.74 4.03
C PHE A 31 18.96 -25.14 3.20
N VAL A 32 18.02 -24.43 3.84
CA VAL A 32 16.91 -23.81 3.14
C VAL A 32 17.41 -22.61 2.34
N THR A 33 17.48 -22.76 1.02
CA THR A 33 18.02 -21.76 0.09
C THR A 33 17.13 -20.53 -0.05
N GLU A 34 15.84 -20.70 0.14
CA GLU A 34 14.82 -19.63 0.11
C GLU A 34 15.08 -18.53 1.14
N TYR A 35 15.86 -18.82 2.17
CA TYR A 35 16.25 -17.86 3.21
C TYR A 35 17.70 -17.38 3.09
N GLY A 36 18.31 -17.57 1.93
CA GLY A 36 19.72 -17.27 1.67
C GLY A 36 20.72 -18.23 2.31
N PRO A 37 22.03 -18.04 2.07
CA PRO A 37 23.07 -18.89 2.61
C PRO A 37 23.16 -18.77 4.13
N LYS A 38 23.57 -19.84 4.81
CA LYS A 38 23.93 -19.78 6.22
C LYS A 38 25.24 -19.02 6.39
N LEU A 39 25.24 -18.04 7.27
CA LEU A 39 26.44 -17.28 7.62
C LEU A 39 27.10 -17.81 8.90
N LYS A 40 26.32 -18.11 9.93
CA LYS A 40 26.81 -18.66 11.20
C LYS A 40 25.72 -19.38 11.97
N GLU A 41 26.08 -20.39 12.75
CA GLU A 41 25.19 -21.01 13.73
C GLU A 41 25.96 -21.54 14.94
N ASP A 42 25.38 -21.48 16.12
CA ASP A 42 25.92 -22.02 17.38
C ASP A 42 24.88 -21.90 18.51
N TYR A 43 25.12 -22.55 19.64
CA TYR A 43 24.40 -22.30 20.86
C TYR A 43 24.73 -20.91 21.43
N VAL A 44 23.70 -20.15 21.70
CA VAL A 44 23.77 -18.86 22.42
C VAL A 44 22.84 -18.87 23.63
N THR A 45 23.07 -18.01 24.60
CA THR A 45 22.17 -17.80 25.71
C THR A 45 21.51 -16.43 25.55
N VAL A 46 20.20 -16.39 25.49
CA VAL A 46 19.43 -15.16 25.21
C VAL A 46 18.55 -14.78 26.38
N ARG A 47 18.41 -13.49 26.63
CA ARG A 47 17.50 -12.92 27.63
C ARG A 47 16.27 -12.34 26.93
N HIS A 48 15.11 -12.45 27.58
CA HIS A 48 13.82 -11.91 27.15
C HIS A 48 13.07 -12.71 26.06
N LEU A 49 13.31 -14.03 25.97
CA LEU A 49 12.41 -14.89 25.21
C LEU A 49 11.15 -15.23 26.03
N PRO A 50 10.03 -15.55 25.36
CA PRO A 50 8.87 -16.15 26.01
C PRO A 50 9.28 -17.42 26.76
N ARG A 51 8.69 -17.67 27.92
CA ARG A 51 8.97 -18.91 28.66
C ARG A 51 8.47 -20.10 27.85
N ILE A 52 9.35 -21.05 27.57
CA ILE A 52 8.98 -22.35 27.03
C ILE A 52 8.32 -23.11 28.18
N GLN A 53 7.03 -23.48 28.05
CA GLN A 53 6.42 -24.46 28.91
C GLN A 53 7.07 -25.81 28.59
N MET A 54 7.98 -26.25 29.43
CA MET A 54 8.44 -27.62 29.39
C MET A 54 7.34 -28.50 29.95
N ASP A 55 6.77 -29.35 29.11
CA ASP A 55 5.98 -30.51 29.54
C ASP A 55 6.95 -31.54 30.16
N ASP A 56 7.45 -31.26 31.30
CA ASP A 56 8.20 -32.27 32.04
C ASP A 56 8.06 -32.07 33.55
N ASP A 57 7.49 -33.07 34.20
CA ASP A 57 7.27 -33.26 35.61
C ASP A 57 8.59 -33.39 36.41
N ARG A 58 9.60 -32.59 36.11
CA ARG A 58 10.79 -32.46 36.95
C ARG A 58 10.60 -31.31 37.92
N ARG A 59 9.96 -31.62 39.05
CA ARG A 59 9.93 -30.77 40.25
C ARG A 59 11.35 -30.37 40.58
N CYS A 60 11.70 -29.13 40.27
CA CYS A 60 12.89 -28.52 40.87
C CYS A 60 12.76 -28.51 42.39
N CYS A 61 13.79 -28.94 43.08
CA CYS A 61 13.91 -29.00 44.54
C CYS A 61 13.33 -27.79 45.24
N PRO A 62 12.74 -27.97 46.41
CA PRO A 62 12.28 -26.88 47.28
C PRO A 62 13.49 -26.23 47.98
N CYS A 63 14.31 -25.53 47.26
CA CYS A 63 15.38 -24.71 47.81
C CYS A 63 14.93 -23.28 47.90
N SER A 64 14.70 -22.89 49.16
CA SER A 64 14.45 -21.59 49.69
C SER A 64 15.26 -20.46 49.08
N TRP A 65 14.58 -19.42 48.62
CA TRP A 65 14.91 -17.99 48.59
C TRP A 65 16.11 -17.40 47.83
N SER A 66 17.06 -18.13 47.34
CA SER A 66 18.24 -17.51 46.68
C SER A 66 18.49 -17.85 45.19
N CYS A 67 17.79 -18.82 44.59
CA CYS A 67 18.02 -19.25 43.18
C CYS A 67 17.14 -18.59 42.12
N CYS A 68 16.08 -17.88 42.52
CA CYS A 68 15.10 -17.34 41.57
C CYS A 68 15.43 -15.96 41.00
N CYS A 69 16.53 -15.34 41.38
CA CYS A 69 16.89 -13.95 40.95
C CYS A 69 17.87 -13.86 39.78
N ASN A 70 18.28 -14.93 39.18
CA ASN A 70 19.09 -14.86 37.93
C ASN A 70 18.17 -14.85 36.69
N GLY A 71 17.84 -13.64 36.27
CA GLY A 71 16.92 -13.31 35.21
C GLY A 71 16.91 -14.27 34.01
N ASN A 72 15.74 -14.49 33.46
CA ASN A 72 15.34 -15.37 32.33
C ASN A 72 16.33 -15.50 31.17
N TRP A 73 17.45 -16.17 31.38
CA TRP A 73 18.40 -16.55 30.35
C TRP A 73 18.09 -17.96 29.86
N GLN A 74 17.89 -18.10 28.56
CA GLN A 74 17.60 -19.38 27.91
C GLN A 74 18.71 -19.74 26.95
N LYS A 75 19.15 -21.01 26.94
CA LYS A 75 20.08 -21.53 25.95
C LYS A 75 19.28 -21.94 24.72
N VAL A 76 19.62 -21.40 23.57
CA VAL A 76 18.94 -21.60 22.29
C VAL A 76 19.97 -21.82 21.18
N TRP A 77 19.53 -22.38 20.08
CA TRP A 77 20.32 -22.49 18.86
C TRP A 77 20.05 -21.27 17.99
N ALA A 78 21.09 -20.56 17.62
CA ALA A 78 21.02 -19.37 16.79
C ALA A 78 21.54 -19.66 15.38
N VAL A 79 20.78 -19.30 14.36
CA VAL A 79 21.13 -19.40 12.94
C VAL A 79 21.12 -18.02 12.32
N LEU A 80 22.27 -17.57 11.85
CA LEU A 80 22.45 -16.30 11.17
C LEU A 80 22.33 -16.51 9.67
N LYS A 81 21.41 -15.79 9.07
CA LYS A 81 21.18 -15.69 7.63
C LYS A 81 21.38 -14.24 7.19
N PRO A 82 21.58 -13.94 5.91
CA PRO A 82 21.55 -12.57 5.43
C PRO A 82 20.20 -11.92 5.82
N GLY A 83 20.26 -10.77 6.47
CA GLY A 83 19.08 -9.98 6.87
C GLY A 83 18.34 -10.43 8.13
N PHE A 84 18.65 -11.56 8.76
CA PHE A 84 18.02 -11.95 10.02
C PHE A 84 18.80 -12.95 10.86
N LEU A 85 18.44 -13.00 12.15
CA LEU A 85 18.88 -14.00 13.11
C LEU A 85 17.68 -14.82 13.58
N ALA A 86 17.67 -16.13 13.32
CA ALA A 86 16.66 -17.06 13.82
C ALA A 86 17.12 -17.73 15.11
N LEU A 87 16.21 -17.92 16.07
CA LEU A 87 16.45 -18.60 17.34
C LEU A 87 15.51 -19.81 17.43
N LEU A 88 16.11 -20.98 17.66
CA LEU A 88 15.48 -22.30 17.79
C LEU A 88 15.75 -22.86 19.18
N GLN A 89 14.96 -23.80 19.65
CA GLN A 89 15.22 -24.48 20.92
C GLN A 89 16.50 -25.31 20.85
N ASP A 90 16.65 -26.07 19.78
CA ASP A 90 17.84 -26.85 19.45
C ASP A 90 18.03 -26.92 17.90
N PRO A 91 19.17 -27.42 17.39
CA PRO A 91 19.42 -27.45 15.94
C PRO A 91 18.43 -28.30 15.14
N LEU A 92 17.79 -29.27 15.78
CA LEU A 92 16.86 -30.20 15.10
C LEU A 92 15.39 -29.74 15.20
N ASP A 93 15.14 -28.69 15.96
CA ASP A 93 13.80 -28.12 16.09
C ASP A 93 13.40 -27.35 14.81
N THR A 94 12.15 -27.52 14.43
CA THR A 94 11.55 -26.80 13.27
C THR A 94 10.81 -25.54 13.68
N LYS A 95 10.52 -25.40 14.99
CA LYS A 95 9.78 -24.24 15.50
C LYS A 95 10.70 -23.09 15.89
N LEU A 96 10.44 -21.93 15.33
CA LEU A 96 11.12 -20.71 15.73
C LEU A 96 10.67 -20.27 17.12
N LEU A 97 11.64 -20.05 18.01
CA LEU A 97 11.41 -19.34 19.27
C LEU A 97 11.32 -17.84 19.04
N ASP A 98 12.16 -17.36 18.15
CA ASP A 98 12.20 -15.94 17.75
C ASP A 98 12.93 -15.75 16.44
N ILE A 99 12.64 -14.63 15.78
CA ILE A 99 13.34 -14.16 14.59
C ILE A 99 13.58 -12.65 14.72
N ILE A 100 14.81 -12.23 14.52
CA ILE A 100 15.19 -10.83 14.53
C ILE A 100 15.56 -10.46 13.09
N VAL A 101 14.65 -9.79 12.40
CA VAL A 101 14.90 -9.21 11.09
C VAL A 101 15.73 -7.95 11.28
N PHE A 102 16.80 -7.79 10.50
CA PHE A 102 17.67 -6.62 10.60
C PHE A 102 17.03 -5.43 9.92
N ASP A 103 16.88 -4.35 10.67
CA ASP A 103 16.36 -3.06 10.24
C ASP A 103 17.45 -2.02 10.51
N VAL A 104 18.14 -1.61 9.47
CA VAL A 104 19.27 -0.67 9.55
C VAL A 104 18.95 0.56 8.75
N LEU A 105 19.07 1.71 9.39
CA LEU A 105 18.98 2.99 8.72
C LEU A 105 20.36 3.39 8.17
N PRO A 106 20.46 3.96 6.98
CA PRO A 106 21.70 4.50 6.48
C PRO A 106 22.13 5.67 7.37
N THR A 107 23.41 5.75 7.60
CA THR A 107 24.02 6.92 8.21
C THR A 107 24.01 8.06 7.20
N SER A 108 23.49 9.21 7.60
CA SER A 108 23.30 10.40 6.76
C SER A 108 24.60 11.07 6.29
N ASP A 109 25.74 10.63 6.77
CA ASP A 109 27.04 11.19 6.43
C ASP A 109 27.89 10.10 5.79
N GLY A 110 28.36 10.32 4.58
CA GLY A 110 29.32 9.46 3.85
C GLY A 110 30.66 9.22 4.60
N ASN A 111 30.72 9.54 5.87
CA ASN A 111 31.82 9.25 6.77
C ASN A 111 31.67 7.82 7.31
N THR A 112 32.61 6.98 6.97
CA THR A 112 32.77 5.58 7.39
C THR A 112 32.85 5.38 8.91
N GLU A 113 33.02 6.46 9.70
CA GLU A 113 33.10 6.40 11.17
C GLU A 113 31.74 6.30 11.89
N GLY A 114 30.62 6.49 11.19
CA GLY A 114 29.26 6.46 11.74
C GLY A 114 28.48 5.17 11.49
N ARG A 115 29.13 4.03 11.18
CA ARG A 115 28.42 2.75 10.96
C ARG A 115 27.52 2.40 12.15
N VAL A 116 26.21 2.35 11.92
CA VAL A 116 25.27 1.86 12.92
C VAL A 116 25.51 0.36 13.09
N LEU A 117 26.22 -0.01 14.13
CA LEU A 117 26.44 -1.40 14.49
C LEU A 117 25.20 -1.95 15.16
N LEU A 118 24.55 -2.94 14.55
CA LEU A 118 23.43 -3.64 15.17
C LEU A 118 23.86 -4.46 16.38
N ALA A 119 25.01 -5.10 16.29
CA ALA A 119 25.58 -5.89 17.36
C ALA A 119 26.77 -5.15 18.01
N ARG A 120 26.77 -5.07 19.34
CA ARG A 120 27.83 -4.44 20.13
C ARG A 120 28.17 -5.30 21.33
N GLU A 121 29.47 -5.46 21.60
CA GLU A 121 29.97 -6.12 22.81
C GLU A 121 29.46 -5.40 24.07
N THR A 122 29.08 -6.19 25.09
CA THR A 122 28.62 -5.62 26.38
C THR A 122 29.60 -6.00 27.48
N LYS A 123 29.96 -5.02 28.32
CA LYS A 123 30.72 -5.28 29.53
C LYS A 123 29.78 -5.92 30.58
N GLU A 124 30.02 -7.19 30.89
CA GLU A 124 29.30 -7.89 31.94
C GLU A 124 29.94 -7.63 33.31
N ARG A 125 29.12 -7.52 34.38
CA ARG A 125 29.62 -7.35 35.77
C ARG A 125 30.48 -8.53 36.23
N ASN A 126 30.21 -9.74 35.72
CA ASN A 126 31.00 -10.93 35.99
C ASN A 126 32.04 -11.10 34.88
N PRO A 127 33.34 -11.07 35.16
CA PRO A 127 34.41 -11.20 34.17
C PRO A 127 34.44 -12.54 33.44
N LEU A 128 33.78 -13.57 33.99
CA LEU A 128 33.65 -14.89 33.34
C LEU A 128 32.44 -14.98 32.42
N ARG A 129 31.70 -13.91 32.20
CA ARG A 129 30.54 -13.86 31.30
C ARG A 129 30.81 -12.92 30.15
N PHE A 130 30.67 -13.44 28.94
CA PHE A 130 30.92 -12.72 27.70
C PHE A 130 29.59 -12.53 26.96
N GLY A 131 29.25 -11.31 26.66
CA GLY A 131 27.96 -10.99 26.05
C GLY A 131 28.03 -9.88 25.00
N PHE A 132 27.00 -9.83 24.21
CA PHE A 132 26.75 -8.74 23.27
C PHE A 132 25.26 -8.38 23.24
N GLN A 133 24.99 -7.20 22.74
CA GLN A 133 23.63 -6.69 22.53
C GLN A 133 23.39 -6.56 21.04
N LEU A 134 22.21 -7.04 20.60
CA LEU A 134 21.72 -6.88 19.24
C LEU A 134 20.51 -5.96 19.28
N SER A 135 20.56 -4.85 18.52
CA SER A 135 19.50 -3.85 18.40
C SER A 135 19.07 -3.76 16.94
N SER A 136 17.79 -4.00 16.66
CA SER A 136 17.21 -3.89 15.33
C SER A 136 15.80 -3.33 15.42
N GLY A 137 15.52 -2.28 14.68
CA GLY A 137 14.29 -1.53 14.81
C GLY A 137 14.09 -0.99 16.22
N SER A 138 12.91 -1.13 16.76
CA SER A 138 12.59 -0.77 18.15
C SER A 138 13.03 -1.81 19.18
N ARG A 139 13.68 -2.89 18.74
CA ARG A 139 13.94 -4.06 19.56
C ARG A 139 15.41 -4.21 19.93
N THR A 140 15.65 -4.56 21.20
CA THR A 140 16.99 -4.86 21.72
C THR A 140 16.99 -6.16 22.49
N ILE A 141 17.87 -7.08 22.14
CA ILE A 141 18.09 -8.35 22.84
C ILE A 141 19.53 -8.46 23.35
N ARG A 142 19.73 -9.20 24.43
CA ARG A 142 21.05 -9.50 24.97
C ARG A 142 21.36 -10.98 24.81
N LEU A 143 22.56 -11.27 24.30
CA LEU A 143 23.06 -12.59 24.06
C LEU A 143 24.38 -12.84 24.82
N ARG A 144 24.62 -14.07 25.20
CA ARG A 144 25.87 -14.51 25.86
C ARG A 144 26.41 -15.74 25.19
N LEU A 145 27.73 -15.86 25.19
CA LEU A 145 28.49 -16.96 24.65
C LEU A 145 29.54 -17.44 25.65
N ARG A 146 30.17 -18.57 25.34
CA ARG A 146 31.12 -19.21 26.27
C ARG A 146 32.50 -18.52 26.32
N SER A 147 32.86 -17.71 25.32
CA SER A 147 34.15 -17.04 25.28
C SER A 147 34.05 -15.68 24.60
N ASN A 148 34.99 -14.80 24.91
CA ASN A 148 35.07 -13.49 24.30
C ASN A 148 35.40 -13.58 22.80
N ALA A 149 36.21 -14.55 22.39
CA ALA A 149 36.50 -14.78 20.97
C ALA A 149 35.21 -15.04 20.17
N LYS A 150 34.35 -15.96 20.66
CA LYS A 150 33.06 -16.23 20.03
C LYS A 150 32.13 -15.02 20.03
N VAL A 151 32.17 -14.16 21.06
CA VAL A 151 31.38 -12.92 21.07
C VAL A 151 31.83 -12.02 19.93
N LYS A 152 33.13 -11.78 19.78
CA LYS A 152 33.68 -10.95 18.70
C LYS A 152 33.32 -11.49 17.31
N GLU A 153 33.45 -12.82 17.14
CA GLU A 153 33.06 -13.47 15.87
C GLU A 153 31.59 -13.29 15.54
N TRP A 154 30.67 -13.43 16.53
CA TRP A 154 29.25 -13.23 16.33
C TRP A 154 28.91 -11.76 16.06
N VAL A 155 29.52 -10.83 16.78
CA VAL A 155 29.34 -9.38 16.56
C VAL A 155 29.80 -9.02 15.15
N ALA A 156 30.96 -9.51 14.72
CA ALA A 156 31.46 -9.27 13.38
C ALA A 156 30.55 -9.88 12.32
N ALA A 157 30.14 -11.17 12.49
CA ALA A 157 29.28 -11.84 11.54
C ALA A 157 27.88 -11.19 11.42
N ILE A 158 27.31 -10.73 12.52
CA ILE A 158 26.00 -10.03 12.48
C ILE A 158 26.15 -8.69 11.76
N ASN A 159 27.18 -7.90 12.10
CA ASN A 159 27.38 -6.60 11.46
C ASN A 159 27.78 -6.74 9.98
N ASP A 160 28.45 -7.83 9.59
CA ASP A 160 28.71 -8.17 8.19
C ASP A 160 27.42 -8.63 7.48
N ALA A 161 26.59 -9.45 8.14
CA ALA A 161 25.31 -9.88 7.61
C ALA A 161 24.35 -8.70 7.33
N VAL A 162 24.46 -7.63 8.09
CA VAL A 162 23.70 -6.40 7.92
C VAL A 162 24.10 -5.64 6.66
N LEU A 163 25.37 -5.70 6.29
CA LEU A 163 25.88 -5.10 5.06
C LEU A 163 25.51 -5.92 3.80
N ARG A 164 24.95 -7.10 3.99
CA ARG A 164 24.52 -8.03 2.92
C ARG A 164 23.04 -8.35 3.03
N PRO A 165 22.16 -7.36 3.26
CA PRO A 165 20.75 -7.68 3.37
C PRO A 165 20.24 -8.16 2.02
N PRO A 166 19.45 -9.23 1.98
CA PRO A 166 18.80 -9.61 0.75
C PRO A 166 17.83 -8.52 0.37
N GLU A 167 17.86 -8.12 -0.89
CA GLU A 167 16.86 -7.26 -1.50
C GLU A 167 16.65 -5.88 -0.86
N GLY A 168 17.68 -5.29 -0.24
CA GLY A 168 17.62 -3.92 0.25
C GLY A 168 16.82 -3.69 1.53
N TRP A 169 16.59 -4.70 2.30
CA TRP A 169 15.77 -4.65 3.51
C TRP A 169 16.14 -3.60 4.55
N CYS A 170 17.36 -3.14 4.53
CA CYS A 170 17.91 -2.39 5.65
C CYS A 170 18.15 -0.92 5.36
N TYR A 171 17.78 -0.43 4.17
CA TYR A 171 18.06 0.94 3.76
C TYR A 171 16.79 1.67 3.35
N PRO A 172 16.61 2.96 3.72
CA PRO A 172 15.61 3.77 3.08
C PRO A 172 16.00 4.00 1.62
N HIS A 173 15.08 3.65 0.75
CA HIS A 173 15.20 3.87 -0.67
C HIS A 173 14.51 5.18 -1.07
N ARG A 174 14.30 5.38 -2.36
CA ARG A 174 13.54 6.49 -2.92
C ARG A 174 12.28 6.76 -2.09
N TYR A 175 12.01 8.00 -1.77
CA TYR A 175 10.94 8.47 -0.87
C TYR A 175 11.06 8.04 0.60
N GLY A 176 12.16 7.46 0.99
CA GLY A 176 12.33 6.89 2.34
C GLY A 176 11.65 5.53 2.53
N SER A 177 11.35 4.81 1.43
CA SER A 177 10.71 3.51 1.46
C SER A 177 11.62 2.42 2.02
N PHE A 178 11.02 1.44 2.69
CA PHE A 178 11.68 0.21 3.12
C PHE A 178 12.05 -0.72 1.94
N ALA A 179 11.37 -0.58 0.80
CA ALA A 179 11.55 -1.41 -0.38
C ALA A 179 12.29 -0.65 -1.49
N PRO A 180 13.23 -1.30 -2.21
CA PRO A 180 13.88 -0.71 -3.35
C PRO A 180 12.93 -0.58 -4.54
N PRO A 181 13.24 0.29 -5.53
CA PRO A 181 12.60 0.22 -6.83
C PRO A 181 12.88 -1.13 -7.49
N ARG A 182 11.86 -1.71 -8.12
CA ARG A 182 11.92 -2.99 -8.83
C ARG A 182 11.71 -2.76 -10.32
N GLY A 183 12.03 -3.76 -11.13
CA GLY A 183 11.86 -3.68 -12.58
C GLY A 183 12.95 -2.85 -13.27
N LEU A 184 14.05 -2.52 -12.61
CA LEU A 184 15.18 -1.79 -13.21
C LEU A 184 15.89 -2.61 -14.29
N ILE A 185 15.91 -3.92 -14.14
CA ILE A 185 16.33 -4.91 -15.12
C ILE A 185 15.14 -5.85 -15.31
N GLU A 186 15.09 -6.68 -16.34
CA GLU A 186 14.04 -7.68 -16.57
C GLU A 186 14.00 -8.71 -15.43
N ASP A 187 13.38 -8.32 -14.32
CA ASP A 187 13.32 -9.09 -13.08
C ASP A 187 11.96 -9.78 -12.85
N GLY A 188 11.06 -9.72 -13.84
CA GLY A 188 9.73 -10.30 -13.76
C GLY A 188 8.72 -9.46 -12.97
N SER A 189 8.97 -8.16 -12.78
CA SER A 189 8.00 -7.25 -12.18
C SER A 189 6.88 -6.94 -13.16
N LEU A 190 5.68 -7.48 -12.91
CA LEU A 190 4.48 -7.25 -13.70
C LEU A 190 3.39 -6.63 -12.82
N VAL A 191 2.55 -5.81 -13.43
CA VAL A 191 1.42 -5.15 -12.76
C VAL A 191 0.17 -5.25 -13.62
N GLN A 192 -0.99 -5.37 -12.98
CA GLN A 192 -2.31 -5.32 -13.62
C GLN A 192 -3.24 -4.50 -12.75
N TRP A 193 -4.07 -3.64 -13.35
CA TRP A 193 -5.08 -2.89 -12.62
C TRP A 193 -6.46 -3.51 -12.79
N PHE A 194 -7.31 -3.28 -11.78
CA PHE A 194 -8.72 -3.67 -11.74
C PHE A 194 -9.54 -2.48 -11.26
N VAL A 195 -10.62 -2.20 -11.95
CA VAL A 195 -11.63 -1.22 -11.53
C VAL A 195 -12.81 -1.97 -10.95
N ASP A 196 -13.24 -1.56 -9.78
CA ASP A 196 -14.34 -2.09 -8.99
C ASP A 196 -14.20 -3.54 -8.49
N GLY A 197 -15.11 -3.88 -7.59
CA GLY A 197 -15.06 -5.15 -6.86
C GLY A 197 -15.29 -6.38 -7.73
N GLN A 198 -16.07 -6.29 -8.81
CA GLN A 198 -16.31 -7.42 -9.69
C GLN A 198 -15.01 -7.97 -10.28
N ALA A 199 -14.24 -7.10 -10.92
CA ALA A 199 -12.98 -7.46 -11.56
C ALA A 199 -11.93 -7.93 -10.55
N ALA A 200 -11.77 -7.18 -9.45
CA ALA A 200 -10.76 -7.47 -8.45
C ALA A 200 -11.06 -8.76 -7.67
N PHE A 201 -12.31 -8.99 -7.27
CA PHE A 201 -12.68 -10.19 -6.51
C PHE A 201 -12.67 -11.45 -7.37
N GLU A 202 -13.00 -11.35 -8.65
CA GLU A 202 -12.86 -12.46 -9.60
C GLU A 202 -11.40 -12.92 -9.68
N ALA A 203 -10.47 -11.97 -9.88
CA ALA A 203 -9.05 -12.24 -9.93
C ALA A 203 -8.52 -12.82 -8.62
N MET A 204 -8.95 -12.29 -7.47
CA MET A 204 -8.58 -12.82 -6.16
C MET A 204 -9.12 -14.24 -5.94
N ALA A 205 -10.38 -14.51 -6.34
CA ALA A 205 -10.98 -15.84 -6.22
C ALA A 205 -10.19 -16.88 -7.02
N SER A 206 -9.88 -16.56 -8.28
CA SER A 206 -9.08 -17.45 -9.14
C SER A 206 -7.68 -17.70 -8.56
N SER A 207 -6.99 -16.66 -8.09
CA SER A 207 -5.68 -16.82 -7.45
C SER A 207 -5.75 -17.63 -6.14
N ILE A 208 -6.81 -17.48 -5.34
CA ILE A 208 -7.02 -18.32 -4.15
C ILE A 208 -7.21 -19.79 -4.55
N GLU A 209 -8.00 -20.06 -5.59
CA GLU A 209 -8.23 -21.41 -6.10
C GLU A 209 -6.96 -22.10 -6.63
N GLU A 210 -5.98 -21.33 -7.09
CA GLU A 210 -4.70 -21.83 -7.59
C GLU A 210 -3.62 -21.97 -6.51
N ALA A 211 -3.85 -21.46 -5.30
CA ALA A 211 -2.88 -21.46 -4.21
C ALA A 211 -2.38 -22.88 -3.88
N LYS A 212 -1.04 -23.03 -3.75
CA LYS A 212 -0.37 -24.32 -3.53
C LYS A 212 0.34 -24.42 -2.18
N SER A 213 0.81 -23.30 -1.63
CA SER A 213 1.64 -23.30 -0.40
C SER A 213 1.06 -22.43 0.71
N GLU A 214 0.85 -21.15 0.46
CA GLU A 214 0.43 -20.22 1.50
C GLU A 214 -0.37 -19.03 0.99
N ILE A 215 -1.29 -18.56 1.84
CA ILE A 215 -2.10 -17.37 1.61
C ILE A 215 -1.91 -16.42 2.77
N PHE A 216 -1.58 -15.15 2.50
CA PHE A 216 -1.54 -14.09 3.50
C PHE A 216 -2.62 -13.05 3.21
N ILE A 217 -3.40 -12.70 4.24
CA ILE A 217 -4.43 -11.66 4.14
C ILE A 217 -4.25 -10.66 5.28
N THR A 218 -4.21 -9.38 4.93
CA THR A 218 -4.38 -8.27 5.89
C THR A 218 -5.56 -7.45 5.48
N ASP A 219 -6.45 -7.16 6.42
CA ASP A 219 -7.63 -6.37 6.13
C ASP A 219 -8.07 -5.51 7.32
N TRP A 220 -8.71 -4.39 7.00
CA TRP A 220 -9.34 -3.53 7.98
C TRP A 220 -10.71 -4.07 8.39
N TRP A 221 -11.52 -4.49 7.39
CA TRP A 221 -12.83 -5.13 7.60
C TRP A 221 -12.98 -6.37 6.72
N LEU A 222 -12.96 -7.54 7.28
CA LEU A 222 -13.09 -8.80 6.56
C LEU A 222 -14.38 -9.52 6.94
N CYS A 223 -15.19 -9.88 5.94
CA CYS A 223 -16.40 -10.67 6.07
C CYS A 223 -16.18 -12.08 5.48
N PRO A 224 -16.12 -13.13 6.29
CA PRO A 224 -15.88 -14.49 5.82
C PRO A 224 -16.93 -14.99 4.82
N GLU A 225 -18.18 -14.50 4.92
CA GLU A 225 -19.31 -14.88 4.08
C GLU A 225 -19.45 -14.05 2.79
N LEU A 226 -18.45 -13.24 2.45
CA LEU A 226 -18.41 -12.50 1.20
C LEU A 226 -18.33 -13.46 0.01
N TYR A 227 -19.24 -13.30 -0.95
CA TYR A 227 -19.13 -13.98 -2.24
C TYR A 227 -18.24 -13.17 -3.17
N LEU A 228 -17.21 -13.79 -3.73
CA LEU A 228 -16.29 -13.11 -4.63
C LEU A 228 -16.78 -13.11 -6.07
N ARG A 229 -17.61 -14.07 -6.46
CA ARG A 229 -18.24 -14.15 -7.79
C ARG A 229 -19.75 -14.01 -7.70
N ARG A 230 -20.35 -13.41 -8.74
CA ARG A 230 -21.79 -13.16 -8.82
C ARG A 230 -22.35 -13.63 -10.17
N PRO A 231 -23.62 -14.04 -10.24
CA PRO A 231 -24.64 -14.10 -9.19
C PRO A 231 -24.31 -15.16 -8.12
N PHE A 232 -24.53 -14.82 -6.84
CA PHE A 232 -24.10 -15.65 -5.71
C PHE A 232 -24.73 -17.06 -5.67
N HIS A 233 -25.95 -17.23 -6.20
CA HIS A 233 -26.63 -18.53 -6.22
C HIS A 233 -26.04 -19.50 -7.26
N VAL A 234 -25.38 -18.97 -8.31
CA VAL A 234 -24.65 -19.75 -9.31
C VAL A 234 -23.25 -20.10 -8.77
N HIS A 235 -22.57 -19.13 -8.15
CA HIS A 235 -21.20 -19.25 -7.68
C HIS A 235 -21.10 -19.47 -6.16
N ARG A 236 -21.84 -20.46 -5.64
CA ARG A 236 -21.91 -20.73 -4.18
C ARG A 236 -20.55 -21.04 -3.55
N SER A 237 -19.67 -21.69 -4.28
CA SER A 237 -18.31 -22.04 -3.83
C SER A 237 -17.36 -20.84 -3.76
N SER A 238 -17.73 -19.71 -4.38
CA SER A 238 -16.91 -18.48 -4.39
C SER A 238 -17.00 -17.67 -3.10
N ARG A 239 -17.69 -18.16 -2.07
CA ARG A 239 -17.71 -17.53 -0.77
C ARG A 239 -16.32 -17.63 -0.12
N LEU A 240 -15.82 -16.54 0.42
CA LEU A 240 -14.43 -16.42 0.89
C LEU A 240 -14.06 -17.55 1.87
N ASP A 241 -14.91 -17.82 2.88
CA ASP A 241 -14.66 -18.90 3.84
C ASP A 241 -14.60 -20.28 3.18
N ALA A 242 -15.44 -20.51 2.15
CA ALA A 242 -15.46 -21.77 1.43
C ALA A 242 -14.22 -21.97 0.55
N LEU A 243 -13.76 -20.92 -0.13
CA LEU A 243 -12.51 -20.94 -0.90
C LEU A 243 -11.30 -21.22 -0.01
N LEU A 244 -11.19 -20.51 1.13
CA LEU A 244 -10.12 -20.70 2.09
C LEU A 244 -10.16 -22.11 2.72
N GLU A 245 -11.35 -22.63 3.02
CA GLU A 245 -11.52 -23.99 3.51
C GLU A 245 -11.04 -25.03 2.51
N ALA A 246 -11.40 -24.88 1.24
CA ALA A 246 -11.00 -25.79 0.17
C ALA A 246 -9.46 -25.86 0.04
N ARG A 247 -8.78 -24.71 0.11
CA ARG A 247 -7.31 -24.66 0.04
C ARG A 247 -6.64 -25.19 1.32
N ALA A 248 -7.14 -24.83 2.49
CA ALA A 248 -6.64 -25.31 3.77
C ALA A 248 -6.68 -26.85 3.87
N LYS A 249 -7.77 -27.47 3.40
CA LYS A 249 -7.91 -28.95 3.31
C LYS A 249 -6.89 -29.61 2.36
N GLN A 250 -6.35 -28.86 1.40
CA GLN A 250 -5.31 -29.33 0.49
C GLN A 250 -3.89 -29.08 1.03
N GLY A 251 -3.77 -28.57 2.25
CA GLY A 251 -2.49 -28.36 2.93
C GLY A 251 -1.97 -26.93 2.87
N VAL A 252 -2.65 -26.02 2.16
CA VAL A 252 -2.26 -24.60 2.08
C VAL A 252 -2.33 -23.97 3.46
N GLN A 253 -1.26 -23.24 3.85
CA GLN A 253 -1.20 -22.50 5.11
C GLN A 253 -1.78 -21.10 4.93
N ILE A 254 -2.72 -20.73 5.79
CA ILE A 254 -3.43 -19.45 5.65
C ILE A 254 -3.22 -18.60 6.89
N TYR A 255 -2.70 -17.38 6.69
CA TYR A 255 -2.38 -16.44 7.75
C TYR A 255 -3.14 -15.13 7.55
N ILE A 256 -3.98 -14.77 8.50
CA ILE A 256 -4.87 -13.61 8.40
C ILE A 256 -4.60 -12.65 9.56
N LEU A 257 -4.23 -11.41 9.23
CA LEU A 257 -3.97 -10.34 10.19
C LEU A 257 -5.07 -9.28 10.09
N LEU A 258 -5.99 -9.27 11.07
CA LEU A 258 -7.13 -8.36 11.11
C LEU A 258 -6.85 -7.15 12.02
N TYR A 259 -7.34 -5.99 11.61
CA TYR A 259 -7.45 -4.87 12.52
C TYR A 259 -8.39 -5.23 13.69
N LYS A 260 -7.94 -4.94 14.92
CA LYS A 260 -8.78 -5.05 16.09
C LYS A 260 -9.35 -3.68 16.41
N GLU A 261 -10.62 -3.52 16.16
CA GLU A 261 -11.37 -2.30 16.41
C GLU A 261 -11.62 -2.03 17.90
N VAL A 262 -11.84 -0.77 18.25
CA VAL A 262 -12.47 -0.36 19.50
C VAL A 262 -13.98 -0.53 19.32
N ALA A 263 -14.55 -1.60 19.88
CA ALA A 263 -15.91 -2.06 19.59
C ALA A 263 -17.01 -1.04 19.90
N ILE A 264 -16.77 -0.09 20.83
CA ILE A 264 -17.71 0.98 21.15
C ILE A 264 -17.77 2.03 20.02
N ALA A 265 -16.63 2.29 19.37
CA ALA A 265 -16.50 3.32 18.35
C ALA A 265 -16.71 2.80 16.93
N LEU A 266 -16.38 1.52 16.68
CA LEU A 266 -16.42 0.92 15.35
C LEU A 266 -16.94 -0.51 15.43
N LYS A 267 -17.99 -0.80 14.67
CA LYS A 267 -18.75 -2.05 14.78
C LYS A 267 -18.48 -3.03 13.62
N ILE A 268 -17.23 -3.17 13.17
CA ILE A 268 -16.84 -4.11 12.11
C ILE A 268 -16.72 -5.57 12.55
N ASN A 269 -16.83 -5.81 13.87
CA ASN A 269 -16.92 -7.13 14.52
C ASN A 269 -15.83 -8.14 14.10
N SER A 270 -14.57 -7.71 14.15
CA SER A 270 -13.44 -8.59 13.83
C SER A 270 -13.29 -9.80 14.76
N VAL A 271 -13.97 -9.79 15.93
CA VAL A 271 -14.08 -10.97 16.81
C VAL A 271 -14.83 -12.09 16.13
N TYR A 272 -15.98 -11.76 15.50
CA TYR A 272 -16.78 -12.71 14.75
C TYR A 272 -15.97 -13.29 13.59
N SER A 273 -15.38 -12.43 12.77
CA SER A 273 -14.58 -12.85 11.62
C SER A 273 -13.43 -13.78 12.06
N LYS A 274 -12.70 -13.44 13.13
CA LYS A 274 -11.66 -14.32 13.67
C LYS A 274 -12.22 -15.68 14.07
N ARG A 275 -13.35 -15.73 14.82
CA ARG A 275 -13.94 -16.99 15.28
C ARG A 275 -14.37 -17.84 14.09
N ARG A 276 -15.05 -17.24 13.13
CA ARG A 276 -15.53 -17.92 11.93
C ARG A 276 -14.37 -18.53 11.15
N LEU A 277 -13.32 -17.75 10.88
CA LEU A 277 -12.15 -18.20 10.13
C LEU A 277 -11.35 -19.28 10.83
N LEU A 278 -11.16 -19.21 12.16
CA LEU A 278 -10.47 -20.26 12.91
C LEU A 278 -11.21 -21.60 12.93
N ASN A 279 -12.55 -21.58 12.77
CA ASN A 279 -13.36 -22.80 12.72
C ASN A 279 -13.33 -23.51 11.36
N ILE A 280 -12.68 -22.94 10.35
CA ILE A 280 -12.61 -23.52 9.01
C ILE A 280 -11.69 -24.74 9.00
N HIS A 281 -10.45 -24.56 9.40
CA HIS A 281 -9.42 -25.62 9.37
C HIS A 281 -8.22 -25.24 10.26
N GLU A 282 -7.48 -26.26 10.74
CA GLU A 282 -6.29 -26.03 11.57
C GLU A 282 -5.16 -25.27 10.87
N ASN A 283 -5.10 -25.28 9.52
CA ASN A 283 -4.14 -24.52 8.73
C ASN A 283 -4.47 -23.02 8.65
N VAL A 284 -5.65 -22.59 9.10
CA VAL A 284 -6.02 -21.18 9.16
C VAL A 284 -5.61 -20.56 10.49
N LYS A 285 -4.76 -19.55 10.44
CA LYS A 285 -4.26 -18.82 11.60
C LYS A 285 -4.70 -17.36 11.53
N VAL A 286 -5.30 -16.84 12.58
CA VAL A 286 -5.86 -15.48 12.60
C VAL A 286 -5.33 -14.70 13.81
N LEU A 287 -4.68 -13.57 13.54
CA LEU A 287 -4.32 -12.58 14.54
C LEU A 287 -5.20 -11.33 14.42
N ARG A 288 -5.53 -10.71 15.56
CA ARG A 288 -6.16 -9.39 15.63
C ARG A 288 -5.24 -8.44 16.39
N TYR A 289 -4.91 -7.30 15.79
CA TYR A 289 -4.00 -6.32 16.39
C TYR A 289 -4.45 -4.88 16.03
N PRO A 290 -4.22 -3.84 16.85
CA PRO A 290 -3.44 -3.79 18.09
C PRO A 290 -4.21 -4.31 19.29
N ASP A 291 -3.50 -4.49 20.42
CA ASP A 291 -4.14 -4.65 21.72
C ASP A 291 -4.18 -3.30 22.42
N HIS A 292 -5.32 -2.62 22.36
CA HIS A 292 -5.50 -1.22 22.73
C HIS A 292 -5.00 -0.88 24.13
N VAL A 293 -5.28 -1.78 25.10
CA VAL A 293 -4.90 -1.57 26.51
C VAL A 293 -3.38 -1.64 26.69
N SER A 294 -2.74 -2.64 26.08
CA SER A 294 -1.29 -2.85 26.24
C SER A 294 -0.44 -1.89 25.39
N THR A 295 -0.98 -1.44 24.26
CA THR A 295 -0.26 -0.54 23.34
C THR A 295 -0.57 0.94 23.56
N GLY A 296 -1.67 1.26 24.23
CA GLY A 296 -2.17 2.64 24.35
C GLY A 296 -2.71 3.23 23.05
N VAL A 297 -2.87 2.41 22.02
CA VAL A 297 -3.34 2.85 20.69
C VAL A 297 -4.84 2.64 20.59
N TYR A 298 -5.61 3.72 20.60
CA TYR A 298 -7.07 3.69 20.52
C TYR A 298 -7.64 4.32 19.26
N LEU A 299 -6.96 5.33 18.67
CA LEU A 299 -7.48 6.13 17.58
C LEU A 299 -7.04 5.64 16.20
N TRP A 300 -5.95 4.88 16.14
CA TRP A 300 -5.31 4.49 14.88
C TRP A 300 -5.63 3.05 14.51
N SER A 301 -5.68 2.79 13.21
CA SER A 301 -6.02 1.49 12.65
C SER A 301 -4.93 0.93 11.76
N HIS A 302 -5.00 -0.37 11.55
CA HIS A 302 -4.35 -1.02 10.42
C HIS A 302 -5.31 -0.93 9.24
N HIS A 303 -4.97 -0.14 8.24
CA HIS A 303 -5.86 0.20 7.14
C HIS A 303 -5.43 -0.42 5.80
N GLU A 304 -4.39 -1.23 5.80
CA GLU A 304 -3.96 -1.95 4.60
C GLU A 304 -4.95 -3.03 4.18
N LYS A 305 -5.11 -3.24 2.86
CA LYS A 305 -5.86 -4.32 2.24
C LYS A 305 -4.89 -5.09 1.35
N ILE A 306 -4.56 -6.31 1.77
CA ILE A 306 -3.52 -7.13 1.15
C ILE A 306 -4.01 -8.57 1.03
N VAL A 307 -3.91 -9.14 -0.16
CA VAL A 307 -4.05 -10.59 -0.40
C VAL A 307 -2.81 -11.06 -1.14
N ILE A 308 -2.10 -12.05 -0.60
CA ILE A 308 -0.88 -12.59 -1.20
C ILE A 308 -1.04 -14.09 -1.35
N ILE A 309 -0.74 -14.59 -2.53
CA ILE A 309 -0.84 -16.02 -2.87
C ILE A 309 0.56 -16.54 -3.24
N ASP A 310 1.04 -17.52 -2.50
CA ASP A 310 2.30 -18.25 -2.73
C ASP A 310 3.55 -17.36 -2.88
N ASN A 311 3.50 -16.10 -2.40
CA ASN A 311 4.51 -15.06 -2.64
C ASN A 311 4.78 -14.77 -4.15
N GLN A 312 3.85 -15.16 -5.02
CA GLN A 312 3.95 -14.99 -6.47
C GLN A 312 3.10 -13.84 -6.96
N VAL A 313 1.88 -13.72 -6.46
CA VAL A 313 0.97 -12.63 -6.78
C VAL A 313 0.44 -12.00 -5.50
N CYS A 314 0.29 -10.68 -5.49
CA CYS A 314 -0.39 -9.99 -4.42
C CYS A 314 -1.33 -8.90 -4.97
N TYR A 315 -2.40 -8.66 -4.23
CA TYR A 315 -3.40 -7.63 -4.50
C TYR A 315 -3.30 -6.55 -3.43
N ILE A 316 -3.21 -5.29 -3.85
CA ILE A 316 -3.21 -4.11 -2.98
C ILE A 316 -4.04 -2.99 -3.60
N GLY A 317 -4.72 -2.20 -2.76
CA GLY A 317 -5.55 -1.07 -3.20
C GLY A 317 -6.52 -0.62 -2.10
N GLY A 318 -7.70 -0.16 -2.50
CA GLY A 318 -8.73 0.36 -1.59
C GLY A 318 -9.73 -0.68 -1.10
N LEU A 319 -9.88 -1.83 -1.78
CA LEU A 319 -10.92 -2.81 -1.52
C LEU A 319 -10.65 -3.68 -0.29
N ASP A 320 -11.51 -3.56 0.72
CA ASP A 320 -11.64 -4.54 1.80
C ASP A 320 -12.39 -5.79 1.30
N LEU A 321 -12.06 -6.97 1.83
CA LEU A 321 -12.82 -8.21 1.62
C LEU A 321 -14.10 -8.23 2.48
N CYS A 322 -14.98 -7.26 2.28
CA CYS A 322 -16.19 -7.11 3.09
C CYS A 322 -17.43 -6.73 2.28
N PHE A 323 -18.56 -6.70 2.96
CA PHE A 323 -19.84 -6.37 2.36
C PHE A 323 -19.90 -4.93 1.84
N GLY A 324 -20.69 -4.73 0.76
CA GLY A 324 -20.91 -3.44 0.11
C GLY A 324 -19.76 -2.99 -0.80
N ARG A 325 -18.70 -3.80 -0.98
CA ARG A 325 -17.55 -3.46 -1.84
C ARG A 325 -17.65 -4.07 -3.25
N TYR A 326 -18.42 -5.12 -3.41
CA TYR A 326 -18.68 -5.67 -4.75
C TYR A 326 -19.50 -4.67 -5.56
N ASP A 327 -18.98 -4.23 -6.68
CA ASP A 327 -19.66 -3.40 -7.66
C ASP A 327 -19.07 -3.60 -9.06
N ASN A 328 -19.71 -3.04 -10.06
CA ASN A 328 -19.28 -3.08 -11.45
C ASN A 328 -19.64 -1.75 -12.14
N TRP A 329 -19.28 -1.60 -13.40
CA TRP A 329 -19.51 -0.41 -14.23
C TRP A 329 -20.99 0.08 -14.27
N GLU A 330 -21.95 -0.79 -14.00
CA GLU A 330 -23.38 -0.40 -13.97
C GLU A 330 -23.74 0.42 -12.74
N HIS A 331 -23.10 0.20 -11.61
CA HIS A 331 -23.34 0.87 -10.33
C HIS A 331 -24.82 0.92 -9.95
N LYS A 332 -25.51 -0.24 -10.05
CA LYS A 332 -26.94 -0.35 -9.75
C LYS A 332 -27.26 0.06 -8.32
N VAL A 333 -28.32 0.83 -8.14
CA VAL A 333 -28.82 1.27 -6.83
C VAL A 333 -29.78 0.27 -6.18
N GLY A 334 -30.41 -0.59 -6.96
CA GLY A 334 -31.39 -1.59 -6.54
C GLY A 334 -30.99 -3.01 -6.94
N ASP A 335 -31.48 -4.02 -6.20
CA ASP A 335 -31.32 -5.44 -6.48
C ASP A 335 -32.44 -6.23 -5.79
N SER A 336 -33.66 -6.16 -6.37
CA SER A 336 -34.80 -6.84 -5.83
C SER A 336 -35.57 -7.52 -6.97
N PRO A 337 -35.73 -8.85 -6.94
CA PRO A 337 -35.27 -9.80 -5.92
C PRO A 337 -33.75 -9.91 -5.89
N PRO A 338 -33.14 -10.32 -4.74
CA PRO A 338 -31.69 -10.40 -4.58
C PRO A 338 -31.01 -11.32 -5.60
N LEU A 339 -30.13 -10.78 -6.42
CA LEU A 339 -29.38 -11.51 -7.44
C LEU A 339 -27.86 -11.32 -7.27
N ILE A 340 -27.46 -10.09 -7.04
CA ILE A 340 -26.05 -9.68 -6.99
C ILE A 340 -25.59 -9.48 -5.55
N TRP A 341 -26.35 -8.76 -4.72
CA TRP A 341 -25.97 -8.43 -3.34
C TRP A 341 -26.81 -9.17 -2.32
N PRO A 342 -26.37 -10.37 -1.82
CA PRO A 342 -27.17 -11.15 -0.87
C PRO A 342 -27.14 -10.51 0.52
N GLY A 343 -28.31 -10.49 1.18
CA GLY A 343 -28.44 -10.09 2.58
C GLY A 343 -27.75 -8.76 2.89
N LYS A 344 -26.84 -8.78 3.89
CA LYS A 344 -26.10 -7.58 4.36
C LYS A 344 -25.12 -7.01 3.34
N ASP A 345 -24.85 -7.68 2.24
CA ASP A 345 -24.05 -7.13 1.16
C ASP A 345 -24.81 -6.09 0.33
N TYR A 346 -26.14 -6.09 0.40
CA TYR A 346 -26.96 -4.95 -0.02
C TYR A 346 -26.81 -3.84 1.06
N TYR A 347 -25.82 -3.01 0.87
CA TYR A 347 -25.26 -2.14 1.91
C TYR A 347 -25.35 -0.67 1.55
N ASN A 348 -25.72 0.14 2.54
CA ASN A 348 -25.61 1.60 2.49
C ASN A 348 -25.07 2.09 3.84
N PRO A 349 -23.82 2.52 3.95
CA PRO A 349 -23.21 2.87 5.24
C PRO A 349 -23.90 4.02 5.97
N ARG A 350 -24.75 4.80 5.31
CA ARG A 350 -25.51 5.87 5.94
C ARG A 350 -26.77 5.38 6.62
N GLU A 351 -27.33 4.28 6.16
CA GLU A 351 -28.63 3.71 6.58
C GLU A 351 -28.49 2.36 7.28
N SER A 352 -27.44 1.58 6.93
CA SER A 352 -27.23 0.26 7.49
C SER A 352 -26.76 0.34 8.94
N GLU A 353 -27.34 -0.47 9.81
CA GLU A 353 -26.83 -0.69 11.16
C GLU A 353 -25.69 -1.73 11.13
N PRO A 354 -24.47 -1.39 11.48
CA PRO A 354 -23.33 -2.30 11.35
C PRO A 354 -23.28 -3.41 12.40
N ASN A 355 -24.39 -3.74 13.09
CA ASN A 355 -24.37 -4.46 14.35
C ASN A 355 -24.74 -5.94 14.31
N SER A 356 -25.32 -6.42 13.23
CA SER A 356 -25.93 -7.75 13.23
C SER A 356 -25.17 -8.70 12.31
N TRP A 357 -24.35 -9.56 12.90
CA TRP A 357 -23.60 -10.60 12.20
C TRP A 357 -24.26 -11.99 12.32
N GLU A 358 -25.42 -12.07 13.00
CA GLU A 358 -26.02 -13.36 13.30
C GLU A 358 -26.63 -14.03 12.07
N ASP A 359 -27.08 -13.25 11.09
CA ASP A 359 -27.59 -13.76 9.82
C ASP A 359 -27.15 -12.85 8.68
N THR A 360 -26.04 -13.19 8.03
CA THR A 360 -25.46 -12.38 6.95
C THR A 360 -26.26 -12.43 5.66
N MET A 361 -27.13 -13.43 5.50
CA MET A 361 -28.01 -13.58 4.34
C MET A 361 -29.35 -12.87 4.50
N LYS A 362 -29.67 -12.36 5.69
CA LYS A 362 -30.85 -11.56 5.92
C LYS A 362 -30.58 -10.11 5.55
N ASP A 363 -31.50 -9.53 4.79
CA ASP A 363 -31.46 -8.11 4.46
C ASP A 363 -31.53 -7.25 5.72
N GLU A 364 -30.70 -6.26 5.79
CA GLU A 364 -30.72 -5.25 6.83
C GLU A 364 -31.58 -4.06 6.40
N LEU A 365 -31.53 -3.74 5.12
CA LEU A 365 -32.31 -2.67 4.50
C LEU A 365 -33.52 -3.23 3.77
N ASP A 366 -34.65 -2.54 3.88
CA ASP A 366 -35.82 -2.79 3.04
C ASP A 366 -35.53 -2.34 1.61
N ARG A 367 -35.27 -3.30 0.71
CA ARG A 367 -34.88 -3.06 -0.70
C ARG A 367 -35.95 -2.32 -1.50
N ALA A 368 -37.21 -2.32 -1.05
CA ALA A 368 -38.28 -1.58 -1.67
C ALA A 368 -38.25 -0.07 -1.32
N LYS A 369 -37.50 0.30 -0.27
CA LYS A 369 -37.44 1.68 0.24
C LYS A 369 -36.08 2.31 0.14
N TYR A 370 -35.01 1.55 0.38
CA TYR A 370 -33.64 2.07 0.50
C TYR A 370 -32.75 1.61 -0.64
N PRO A 371 -32.09 2.51 -1.36
CA PRO A 371 -31.06 2.15 -2.31
C PRO A 371 -29.81 1.64 -1.58
N ARG A 372 -29.10 0.70 -2.17
CA ARG A 372 -27.70 0.49 -1.81
C ARG A 372 -26.86 1.72 -2.19
N MET A 373 -25.73 1.89 -1.56
CA MET A 373 -24.73 2.86 -1.99
C MET A 373 -23.76 2.17 -2.95
N PRO A 374 -23.76 2.52 -4.23
CA PRO A 374 -22.77 2.01 -5.18
C PRO A 374 -21.36 2.37 -4.76
N TRP A 375 -20.39 1.54 -5.13
CA TRP A 375 -19.01 1.62 -4.67
C TRP A 375 -18.06 1.66 -5.86
N HIS A 376 -17.09 2.58 -5.82
CA HIS A 376 -16.06 2.69 -6.83
C HIS A 376 -14.67 2.62 -6.19
N ASP A 377 -13.84 1.71 -6.68
CA ASP A 377 -12.51 1.49 -6.13
C ASP A 377 -11.54 1.00 -7.21
N VAL A 378 -10.25 1.19 -6.97
CA VAL A 378 -9.17 0.70 -7.83
C VAL A 378 -8.26 -0.22 -7.05
N GLN A 379 -7.99 -1.39 -7.61
CA GLN A 379 -7.09 -2.40 -7.08
C GLN A 379 -6.00 -2.72 -8.09
N CYS A 380 -4.84 -3.19 -7.63
CA CYS A 380 -3.82 -3.71 -8.53
C CYS A 380 -3.26 -5.04 -8.04
N ALA A 381 -2.86 -5.88 -8.98
CA ALA A 381 -2.09 -7.08 -8.74
C ALA A 381 -0.64 -6.88 -9.14
N LEU A 382 0.28 -7.44 -8.35
CA LEU A 382 1.73 -7.35 -8.54
C LEU A 382 2.31 -8.76 -8.57
N TRP A 383 3.16 -9.04 -9.55
CA TRP A 383 3.94 -10.28 -9.65
C TRP A 383 5.43 -10.00 -9.51
N GLY A 384 6.18 -11.02 -9.13
CA GLY A 384 7.64 -10.95 -9.02
C GLY A 384 8.14 -10.19 -7.78
N PRO A 385 9.25 -9.47 -7.88
CA PRO A 385 9.88 -8.80 -6.75
C PRO A 385 9.00 -7.85 -5.95
N PRO A 386 8.15 -7.01 -6.53
CA PRO A 386 7.26 -6.14 -5.74
C PRO A 386 6.25 -6.93 -4.89
N CYS A 387 5.75 -8.07 -5.37
CA CYS A 387 4.91 -8.96 -4.55
C CYS A 387 5.65 -9.43 -3.29
N ARG A 388 6.93 -9.79 -3.42
CA ARG A 388 7.75 -10.21 -2.28
C ARG A 388 8.01 -9.08 -1.28
N ASP A 389 8.10 -7.83 -1.74
CA ASP A 389 8.20 -6.68 -0.86
C ASP A 389 6.91 -6.49 -0.03
N VAL A 390 5.75 -6.71 -0.63
CA VAL A 390 4.46 -6.71 0.08
C VAL A 390 4.40 -7.87 1.09
N ALA A 391 4.84 -9.07 0.69
CA ALA A 391 4.90 -10.23 1.57
C ALA A 391 5.83 -9.99 2.78
N ARG A 392 6.97 -9.34 2.56
CA ARG A 392 7.89 -8.94 3.62
C ARG A 392 7.25 -7.96 4.61
N HIS A 393 6.49 -7.00 4.12
CA HIS A 393 5.72 -6.10 4.97
C HIS A 393 4.71 -6.88 5.83
N PHE A 394 3.97 -7.82 5.23
CA PHE A 394 3.05 -8.69 5.96
C PHE A 394 3.76 -9.48 7.06
N VAL A 395 4.88 -10.15 6.74
CA VAL A 395 5.67 -10.95 7.69
C VAL A 395 6.19 -10.08 8.85
N GLN A 396 6.67 -8.87 8.55
CA GLN A 396 7.11 -7.92 9.58
C GLN A 396 5.98 -7.60 10.55
N ARG A 397 4.81 -7.25 10.03
CA ARG A 397 3.64 -6.91 10.83
C ARG A 397 3.08 -8.11 11.60
N TRP A 398 2.98 -9.28 10.95
CA TRP A 398 2.56 -10.52 11.60
C TRP A 398 3.45 -10.86 12.80
N ASN A 399 4.75 -10.88 12.60
CA ASN A 399 5.71 -11.19 13.66
C ASN A 399 5.67 -10.17 14.80
N TYR A 400 5.47 -8.89 14.47
CA TYR A 400 5.29 -7.83 15.46
C TYR A 400 4.03 -8.03 16.29
N ALA A 401 2.91 -8.28 15.63
CA ALA A 401 1.63 -8.58 16.27
C ALA A 401 1.70 -9.85 17.14
N LYS A 402 2.32 -10.92 16.61
CA LYS A 402 2.51 -12.19 17.35
C LYS A 402 3.28 -11.98 18.64
N ARG A 403 4.41 -11.26 18.61
CA ARG A 403 5.23 -11.00 19.80
C ARG A 403 4.49 -10.19 20.86
N ASN A 404 3.72 -9.21 20.43
CA ASN A 404 3.06 -8.29 21.37
C ASN A 404 1.76 -8.88 21.95
N LYS A 405 1.04 -9.69 21.20
CA LYS A 405 -0.28 -10.17 21.59
C LYS A 405 -0.33 -11.63 22.03
N ALA A 406 0.39 -12.49 21.37
CA ALA A 406 0.30 -13.92 21.55
C ALA A 406 1.70 -14.58 21.67
N PRO A 407 2.61 -14.03 22.52
CA PRO A 407 4.01 -14.48 22.55
C PRO A 407 4.15 -15.97 22.88
N ASN A 408 3.27 -16.50 23.73
CA ASN A 408 3.30 -17.87 24.22
C ASN A 408 2.35 -18.83 23.46
N GLU A 409 1.56 -18.33 22.53
CA GLU A 409 0.61 -19.15 21.77
C GLU A 409 1.34 -19.93 20.68
N GLN A 410 1.55 -21.23 20.91
CA GLN A 410 2.32 -22.10 19.99
C GLN A 410 1.59 -22.37 18.67
N ALA A 411 0.26 -22.33 18.67
CA ALA A 411 -0.55 -22.52 17.46
C ALA A 411 -0.36 -21.43 16.41
N ILE A 412 0.12 -20.25 16.81
CA ILE A 412 0.41 -19.13 15.93
C ILE A 412 1.92 -19.04 15.72
N PRO A 413 2.46 -19.42 14.54
CA PRO A 413 3.89 -19.41 14.28
C PRO A 413 4.42 -17.99 14.04
N LEU A 414 5.73 -17.81 14.22
CA LEU A 414 6.45 -16.72 13.59
C LEU A 414 6.70 -17.08 12.13
N LEU A 415 6.56 -16.14 11.24
CA LEU A 415 6.78 -16.30 9.83
C LEU A 415 8.19 -15.86 9.46
N MET A 416 8.77 -16.53 8.47
CA MET A 416 10.08 -16.17 7.95
C MET A 416 9.92 -15.39 6.67
N PRO A 417 10.71 -14.32 6.48
CA PRO A 417 10.75 -13.62 5.21
C PRO A 417 11.38 -14.53 4.17
N GLN A 418 10.62 -14.93 3.17
CA GLN A 418 11.15 -15.75 2.08
C GLN A 418 12.03 -14.88 1.16
N GLN A 419 13.15 -15.45 0.76
CA GLN A 419 14.07 -14.86 -0.20
C GLN A 419 13.98 -15.66 -1.50
N HIS A 420 12.95 -15.47 -2.27
CA HIS A 420 12.94 -16.01 -3.61
C HIS A 420 13.80 -15.13 -4.50
N MET A 421 14.96 -15.66 -4.82
CA MET A 421 15.92 -15.14 -5.77
C MET A 421 16.65 -13.86 -5.33
N VAL A 422 17.91 -14.02 -5.18
CA VAL A 422 18.87 -12.95 -5.41
C VAL A 422 18.56 -12.37 -6.78
N ILE A 423 18.23 -11.09 -6.83
CA ILE A 423 17.87 -10.44 -8.08
C ILE A 423 19.02 -10.62 -9.07
N PRO A 424 18.81 -11.14 -10.27
CA PRO A 424 19.91 -11.45 -11.21
C PRO A 424 20.86 -10.29 -11.45
N HIS A 425 20.42 -9.04 -11.39
CA HIS A 425 21.28 -7.88 -11.61
C HIS A 425 22.26 -7.61 -10.46
N TYR A 426 21.97 -8.03 -9.24
CA TYR A 426 22.96 -7.97 -8.16
C TYR A 426 24.04 -9.07 -8.31
N MET A 427 23.73 -10.11 -9.09
CA MET A 427 24.66 -11.19 -9.43
C MET A 427 25.22 -11.05 -10.86
N GLY A 428 24.78 -10.06 -11.63
CA GLY A 428 25.01 -9.94 -13.07
C GLY A 428 26.48 -10.01 -13.45
N LYS A 429 27.31 -9.22 -12.79
CA LYS A 429 28.76 -9.22 -13.05
C LYS A 429 29.42 -10.58 -12.79
N SER A 430 28.96 -11.35 -11.81
CA SER A 430 29.53 -12.67 -11.54
C SER A 430 29.06 -13.74 -12.53
N LYS A 431 27.87 -13.58 -13.14
CA LYS A 431 27.38 -14.49 -14.19
C LYS A 431 28.03 -14.22 -15.55
N GLU A 432 28.27 -12.95 -15.89
CA GLU A 432 29.00 -12.59 -17.10
C GLU A 432 30.45 -13.05 -17.08
N MET A 433 31.14 -12.85 -15.94
CA MET A 433 32.51 -13.39 -15.76
C MET A 433 32.55 -14.92 -15.81
N SER A 434 31.49 -15.63 -15.35
CA SER A 434 31.43 -17.07 -15.43
C SER A 434 31.12 -17.62 -16.81
N SER A 435 30.47 -16.81 -17.70
CA SER A 435 30.21 -17.21 -19.08
C SER A 435 31.37 -16.93 -20.02
N GLU A 436 32.09 -15.84 -19.81
CA GLU A 436 33.30 -15.53 -20.59
C GLU A 436 34.47 -16.47 -20.25
N ASN A 437 34.63 -16.88 -19.00
CA ASN A 437 35.65 -17.88 -18.63
C ASN A 437 35.34 -19.33 -19.08
N LYS A 438 34.10 -19.62 -19.50
CA LYS A 438 33.77 -20.95 -20.04
C LYS A 438 34.13 -21.13 -21.50
N GLN A 439 34.49 -20.05 -22.22
CA GLN A 439 34.95 -20.14 -23.63
C GLN A 439 36.47 -20.16 -23.82
N GLN A 440 37.27 -19.97 -22.77
CA GLN A 440 38.74 -19.89 -22.91
C GLN A 440 39.55 -21.00 -22.24
N ASP A 441 38.98 -21.86 -21.35
CA ASP A 441 39.78 -22.88 -20.69
C ASP A 441 39.20 -24.30 -20.83
N ALA A 442 39.61 -25.00 -21.89
CA ALA A 442 39.53 -26.44 -22.05
C ALA A 442 40.86 -27.05 -21.58
N ASP A 443 41.28 -26.87 -20.33
CA ASP A 443 42.46 -27.56 -19.77
C ASP A 443 42.14 -28.10 -18.36
N PRO A 444 42.26 -29.44 -18.16
CA PRO A 444 41.75 -30.14 -16.96
C PRO A 444 42.57 -29.95 -15.69
N LYS A 445 43.54 -29.05 -15.62
CA LYS A 445 44.50 -28.95 -14.50
C LYS A 445 44.19 -27.87 -13.45
N ASN A 446 43.16 -27.10 -13.55
CA ASN A 446 42.88 -25.96 -12.65
C ASN A 446 41.71 -26.14 -11.69
N VAL A 447 41.31 -27.36 -11.37
CA VAL A 447 40.17 -27.63 -10.43
C VAL A 447 40.52 -27.37 -8.95
N LYS A 448 41.72 -26.98 -8.60
CA LYS A 448 42.14 -26.82 -7.20
C LYS A 448 42.02 -25.40 -6.60
N LYS A 449 41.38 -24.45 -7.26
CA LYS A 449 41.29 -23.06 -6.76
C LYS A 449 39.89 -22.58 -6.37
N LEU A 450 38.87 -23.44 -6.39
CA LEU A 450 37.50 -23.02 -6.05
C LEU A 450 37.16 -23.09 -4.55
N ASP A 451 37.92 -23.82 -3.75
CA ASP A 451 37.59 -24.01 -2.32
C ASP A 451 38.12 -22.89 -1.40
N SER A 452 38.88 -21.93 -1.92
CA SER A 452 39.43 -20.83 -1.11
C SER A 452 38.59 -19.53 -1.16
N PHE A 453 37.52 -19.44 -1.94
CA PHE A 453 36.72 -18.23 -2.07
C PHE A 453 35.68 -18.03 -0.96
N ALA A 454 35.43 -19.03 -0.14
CA ALA A 454 34.45 -18.90 0.96
C ALA A 454 34.99 -18.19 2.21
N SER A 455 36.25 -17.80 2.29
CA SER A 455 36.86 -17.27 3.51
C SER A 455 37.50 -15.89 3.39
N ARG A 456 37.54 -15.26 2.23
CA ARG A 456 38.17 -13.93 2.03
C ARG A 456 37.43 -13.11 0.93
N SER A 457 36.20 -12.73 1.11
CA SER A 457 35.71 -11.56 0.39
C SER A 457 35.75 -10.35 1.32
N SER A 458 36.59 -9.39 0.97
CA SER A 458 36.55 -8.08 1.61
C SER A 458 35.20 -7.44 1.33
N CYS A 459 34.71 -6.56 2.22
CA CYS A 459 33.44 -5.84 2.06
C CYS A 459 33.34 -5.01 0.77
N GLN A 460 34.41 -4.94 -0.03
CA GLN A 460 34.47 -4.18 -1.28
C GLN A 460 33.88 -4.92 -2.50
N ASP A 461 33.71 -6.26 -2.43
CA ASP A 461 33.26 -7.06 -3.57
C ASP A 461 31.76 -7.42 -3.52
N ILE A 462 31.01 -6.80 -2.61
CA ILE A 462 29.60 -7.07 -2.44
C ILE A 462 28.82 -5.98 -3.13
N PRO A 463 27.96 -6.31 -4.11
CA PRO A 463 27.10 -5.33 -4.72
C PRO A 463 26.22 -4.69 -3.66
N LEU A 464 26.26 -3.38 -3.57
CA LEU A 464 25.30 -2.62 -2.79
C LEU A 464 23.91 -2.88 -3.39
N LEU A 465 22.94 -2.93 -2.54
CA LEU A 465 21.54 -3.16 -2.95
C LEU A 465 20.92 -1.99 -3.71
N LEU A 466 21.56 -0.84 -3.69
CA LEU A 466 21.25 0.28 -4.56
C LEU A 466 22.08 0.16 -5.84
N PRO A 467 21.53 0.44 -7.02
CA PRO A 467 22.33 0.64 -8.22
C PRO A 467 23.42 1.65 -7.87
N GLN A 468 24.67 1.27 -8.02
CA GLN A 468 25.76 2.25 -7.96
C GLN A 468 25.60 3.15 -9.18
N GLU A 469 25.58 4.44 -8.97
CA GLU A 469 25.76 5.38 -10.05
C GLU A 469 27.09 5.03 -10.76
N PRO A 470 27.14 5.06 -12.10
CA PRO A 470 28.40 4.90 -12.81
C PRO A 470 29.36 5.96 -12.29
N ASP A 471 30.54 5.51 -11.88
CA ASP A 471 31.62 6.36 -11.38
C ASP A 471 31.83 7.57 -12.29
N LEU A 472 31.37 8.72 -11.85
CA LEU A 472 31.63 10.05 -12.47
C LEU A 472 33.02 10.58 -12.06
N LEU A 473 33.98 9.71 -11.82
CA LEU A 473 35.32 10.05 -11.39
C LEU A 473 36.37 9.50 -12.36
N THR A 474 36.37 9.94 -13.61
CA THR A 474 37.58 10.02 -14.41
C THR A 474 37.42 11.08 -15.50
N LEU A 475 37.41 12.33 -15.09
CA LEU A 475 37.82 13.42 -15.96
C LEU A 475 39.15 13.95 -15.44
N PRO A 476 40.19 14.08 -16.28
CA PRO A 476 41.51 14.58 -15.85
C PRO A 476 41.37 16.03 -15.45
N SER A 477 41.84 16.32 -14.23
CA SER A 477 42.03 17.68 -13.71
C SER A 477 42.90 18.49 -14.66
N ARG A 478 42.31 19.48 -15.32
CA ARG A 478 43.05 20.58 -15.92
C ARG A 478 43.35 21.61 -14.81
N ASN A 479 44.62 21.68 -14.46
CA ASN A 479 45.16 22.78 -13.68
C ASN A 479 44.89 24.10 -14.39
N ILE A 480 44.23 25.02 -13.74
CA ILE A 480 44.24 26.43 -14.06
C ILE A 480 44.75 27.13 -12.83
N GLU A 481 46.00 27.57 -12.93
CA GLU A 481 46.58 28.54 -12.03
C GLU A 481 45.84 29.88 -12.20
N VAL A 482 45.35 30.44 -11.10
CA VAL A 482 45.05 31.87 -11.02
C VAL A 482 45.75 32.46 -9.79
N ASN A 483 46.67 33.33 -10.08
CA ASN A 483 47.48 34.13 -9.17
C ASN A 483 46.62 34.97 -8.21
N GLY A 484 47.23 35.21 -7.06
CA GLY A 484 46.72 35.89 -5.92
C GLY A 484 46.52 37.40 -6.03
N LEU A 485 45.92 37.92 -5.01
CA LEU A 485 46.25 39.24 -4.44
C LEU A 485 45.69 39.35 -3.01
N ASP A 486 46.59 39.79 -2.14
CA ASP A 486 46.44 40.09 -0.74
C ASP A 486 45.40 41.16 -0.42
N THR A 487 44.82 41.16 0.76
CA THR A 487 45.07 42.17 1.82
C THR A 487 44.26 41.91 3.09
N ASN A 488 45.06 41.90 4.18
CA ASN A 488 44.82 42.13 5.60
C ASN A 488 43.56 42.86 6.09
N HIS A 489 42.96 42.44 7.21
CA HIS A 489 43.04 43.02 8.54
C HIS A 489 42.10 42.28 9.53
N GLY A 490 42.61 41.75 10.62
CA GLY A 490 41.92 41.52 11.87
C GLY A 490 42.07 42.75 12.81
N PRO A 491 41.81 42.71 14.13
CA PRO A 491 41.17 41.69 14.95
C PRO A 491 40.12 42.28 15.94
N SER A 492 39.57 41.43 16.78
CA SER A 492 39.22 41.65 18.19
C SER A 492 37.79 41.43 18.64
N ASP A 493 37.75 40.61 19.65
CA ASP A 493 36.98 40.59 20.91
C ASP A 493 35.65 39.85 21.03
N GLN A 494 35.74 38.78 21.79
CA GLN A 494 34.69 38.17 22.59
C GLN A 494 34.25 39.10 23.75
N PRO A 495 33.15 38.87 24.51
CA PRO A 495 32.54 37.59 24.87
C PRO A 495 31.04 37.60 25.18
N ASN A 496 30.49 36.37 25.33
CA ASN A 496 29.50 35.91 26.31
C ASN A 496 27.98 36.00 26.09
N ARG A 497 27.39 34.83 26.16
CA ARG A 497 26.26 34.38 26.96
C ARG A 497 24.88 34.14 26.28
N ILE A 498 24.50 32.84 26.33
CA ILE A 498 23.19 32.30 26.66
C ILE A 498 22.06 32.36 25.60
N GLY A 499 21.64 31.19 25.13
CA GLY A 499 20.37 30.99 24.42
C GLY A 499 20.17 29.59 23.84
N ARG A 500 19.63 28.69 24.64
CA ARG A 500 19.11 27.41 24.20
C ARG A 500 18.03 27.58 23.13
N ASN A 501 17.98 26.68 22.18
CA ASN A 501 16.93 26.33 21.23
C ASN A 501 17.21 26.67 19.76
N GLN A 502 18.03 25.82 19.12
CA GLN A 502 17.97 25.64 17.66
C GLN A 502 18.52 24.27 17.28
N HIS A 503 17.72 23.24 17.42
CA HIS A 503 18.10 21.90 16.95
C HIS A 503 16.91 21.15 16.33
N LYS A 504 16.20 21.75 15.39
CA LYS A 504 15.16 20.99 14.62
C LYS A 504 15.03 21.37 13.14
N SER A 505 15.76 22.33 12.63
CA SER A 505 15.58 22.79 11.25
C SER A 505 16.59 22.21 10.24
N PHE A 506 17.73 21.71 10.67
CA PHE A 506 18.83 21.36 9.76
C PHE A 506 18.74 19.97 9.10
N ARG A 507 17.87 19.07 9.61
CA ARG A 507 17.76 17.70 9.03
C ARG A 507 16.86 17.59 7.81
N LYS A 508 15.91 18.51 7.63
CA LYS A 508 14.93 18.42 6.54
C LYS A 508 15.51 18.85 5.18
N THR A 509 16.35 19.86 5.19
CA THR A 509 16.97 20.41 3.96
C THR A 509 18.00 19.49 3.31
N LYS A 510 18.74 18.70 4.08
CA LYS A 510 19.74 17.77 3.51
C LYS A 510 19.12 16.52 2.87
N VAL A 511 17.98 16.07 3.38
CA VAL A 511 17.26 14.92 2.81
C VAL A 511 16.59 15.33 1.49
N GLU A 512 16.06 16.54 1.41
CA GLU A 512 15.46 17.07 0.19
C GLU A 512 16.49 17.27 -0.94
N HIS A 513 17.71 17.68 -0.64
CA HIS A 513 18.79 17.81 -1.62
C HIS A 513 19.31 16.44 -2.10
N ALA A 514 19.47 15.49 -1.20
CA ALA A 514 19.89 14.13 -1.59
C ALA A 514 18.83 13.41 -2.47
N ILE A 515 17.54 13.71 -2.25
CA ILE A 515 16.44 13.19 -3.07
C ILE A 515 16.41 13.87 -4.45
N GLN A 516 16.73 15.14 -4.55
CA GLN A 516 16.81 15.87 -5.82
C GLN A 516 17.95 15.38 -6.72
N ASP A 517 19.11 15.11 -6.16
CA ASP A 517 20.30 14.66 -6.91
C ASP A 517 20.13 13.23 -7.48
N LEU A 518 19.45 12.33 -6.75
CA LEU A 518 19.15 10.98 -7.22
C LEU A 518 18.11 10.90 -8.35
N GLN A 519 17.33 11.95 -8.54
CA GLN A 519 16.24 11.98 -9.51
C GLN A 519 16.56 12.68 -10.83
N MET A 520 17.59 13.53 -10.86
CA MET A 520 17.98 14.27 -12.07
C MET A 520 18.68 13.40 -13.12
N ASN A 521 19.28 12.28 -12.72
CA ASN A 521 20.07 11.44 -13.62
C ASN A 521 19.29 10.32 -14.31
N ALA A 522 17.99 10.14 -14.03
CA ALA A 522 17.17 9.11 -14.66
C ALA A 522 16.49 9.55 -15.97
N PHE A 523 16.69 10.80 -16.43
CA PHE A 523 15.92 11.38 -17.52
C PHE A 523 16.73 12.00 -18.67
N VAL A 524 18.03 11.73 -18.79
CA VAL A 524 18.82 12.24 -19.92
C VAL A 524 19.49 11.05 -20.62
N ASP A 525 19.20 11.00 -21.93
CA ASP A 525 19.82 10.24 -23.01
C ASP A 525 19.38 8.78 -23.21
N ASP A 526 18.59 8.58 -24.26
CA ASP A 526 19.05 7.73 -25.37
C ASP A 526 18.34 8.10 -26.67
N LEU A 527 19.06 8.73 -27.56
CA LEU A 527 18.80 8.87 -29.01
C LEU A 527 19.85 8.03 -29.69
N GLY A 528 19.64 6.73 -29.80
CA GLY A 528 20.46 5.83 -30.60
C GLY A 528 19.62 4.89 -31.47
N SER A 529 19.84 4.93 -32.76
CA SER A 529 19.15 4.15 -33.77
C SER A 529 19.25 2.64 -33.59
N PRO A 530 18.26 1.83 -34.02
CA PRO A 530 18.26 0.39 -33.82
C PRO A 530 19.13 -0.35 -34.83
N PRO A 531 19.82 -1.43 -34.45
CA PRO A 531 20.41 -2.37 -35.38
C PRO A 531 19.41 -3.45 -35.82
N PRO A 532 19.64 -4.11 -36.98
CA PRO A 532 18.65 -4.91 -37.67
C PRO A 532 18.45 -6.29 -37.08
N SER A 533 17.21 -6.79 -37.22
CA SER A 533 16.71 -8.10 -36.84
C SER A 533 17.54 -9.28 -37.35
N ARG A 534 17.83 -10.24 -36.47
CA ARG A 534 18.15 -11.63 -36.84
C ARG A 534 17.12 -12.55 -36.25
N GLU A 535 16.35 -13.18 -37.11
CA GLU A 535 15.47 -14.30 -36.77
C GLU A 535 16.32 -15.51 -36.32
N ALA A 536 15.96 -16.04 -35.18
CA ALA A 536 16.43 -17.37 -34.74
C ALA A 536 15.23 -18.27 -34.53
N HIS A 537 15.03 -19.24 -35.41
CA HIS A 537 14.11 -20.34 -35.20
C HIS A 537 14.52 -21.18 -33.99
N PHE A 538 13.58 -21.36 -33.07
CA PHE A 538 13.64 -22.44 -32.08
C PHE A 538 12.46 -23.39 -32.30
N ASP A 539 12.81 -24.63 -32.64
CA ASP A 539 11.91 -25.79 -32.68
C ASP A 539 11.59 -26.17 -31.23
N VAL A 540 10.33 -26.16 -30.83
CA VAL A 540 9.87 -26.74 -29.56
C VAL A 540 8.74 -27.70 -29.85
N THR A 541 9.09 -28.97 -29.89
CA THR A 541 8.13 -30.07 -29.74
C THR A 541 8.15 -30.56 -28.31
N SER A 542 7.17 -30.13 -27.50
CA SER A 542 6.58 -30.95 -26.44
C SER A 542 5.25 -30.29 -26.03
N GLN A 543 4.18 -30.99 -26.41
CA GLN A 543 2.82 -30.64 -26.03
C GLN A 543 2.62 -30.91 -24.53
N GLN A 544 2.44 -29.83 -23.76
CA GLN A 544 1.59 -29.77 -22.59
C GLN A 544 0.82 -28.47 -22.73
N GLU A 545 -0.49 -28.58 -22.91
CA GLU A 545 -1.37 -27.41 -22.89
C GLU A 545 -1.26 -26.77 -21.50
N PRO A 546 -0.88 -25.49 -21.37
CA PRO A 546 -0.98 -24.77 -20.11
C PRO A 546 -2.44 -24.40 -19.89
N ASP A 547 -2.94 -24.63 -18.68
CA ASP A 547 -4.21 -24.11 -18.19
C ASP A 547 -4.23 -22.60 -18.46
N LYS A 548 -5.19 -22.16 -19.26
CA LYS A 548 -5.34 -20.76 -19.63
C LYS A 548 -5.84 -19.98 -18.42
N ASP A 549 -4.98 -19.13 -17.87
CA ASP A 549 -5.36 -18.09 -16.95
C ASP A 549 -6.47 -17.23 -17.58
N TRP A 550 -7.57 -16.98 -16.87
CA TRP A 550 -8.72 -16.23 -17.41
C TRP A 550 -8.35 -14.80 -17.84
N TRP A 551 -7.31 -14.20 -17.27
CA TRP A 551 -6.78 -12.89 -17.71
C TRP A 551 -5.89 -12.99 -18.96
N GLU A 552 -5.38 -14.16 -19.35
CA GLU A 552 -4.68 -14.33 -20.62
C GLU A 552 -5.64 -14.27 -21.83
N THR A 553 -6.92 -14.49 -21.60
CA THR A 553 -7.95 -14.36 -22.64
C THR A 553 -8.19 -12.91 -23.05
N GLN A 554 -7.74 -11.93 -22.29
CA GLN A 554 -7.82 -10.50 -22.62
C GLN A 554 -6.58 -9.93 -23.31
N GLU A 555 -5.49 -10.68 -23.43
CA GLU A 555 -4.29 -10.26 -24.19
C GLU A 555 -4.45 -10.46 -25.71
N ARG A 556 -5.57 -10.06 -26.30
CA ARG A 556 -5.71 -10.13 -27.77
C ARG A 556 -5.38 -8.79 -28.41
N GLY A 557 -4.15 -8.73 -28.93
CA GLY A 557 -3.76 -7.79 -29.98
C GLY A 557 -3.32 -6.41 -29.48
N ASP A 558 -2.64 -5.70 -30.37
CA ASP A 558 -2.08 -4.34 -30.21
C ASP A 558 -3.11 -3.23 -29.89
N GLN A 559 -4.35 -3.56 -29.55
CA GLN A 559 -5.37 -2.64 -29.10
C GLN A 559 -5.42 -2.60 -27.59
N VAL A 560 -5.25 -1.42 -27.03
CA VAL A 560 -5.26 -1.12 -25.58
C VAL A 560 -6.63 -1.45 -24.95
N PHE A 561 -7.70 -1.58 -25.75
CA PHE A 561 -9.05 -2.00 -25.35
C PHE A 561 -9.75 -2.78 -26.47
N SER A 562 -10.44 -3.87 -26.13
CA SER A 562 -11.43 -4.43 -27.03
C SER A 562 -12.70 -3.57 -26.99
N ALA A 563 -13.30 -3.34 -28.15
CA ALA A 563 -14.45 -2.45 -28.29
C ALA A 563 -15.74 -2.91 -27.58
N ASP A 564 -15.80 -4.14 -27.12
CA ASP A 564 -17.01 -4.78 -26.58
C ASP A 564 -17.00 -5.01 -25.06
N GLU A 565 -15.87 -4.75 -24.39
CA GLU A 565 -15.76 -4.86 -22.96
C GLU A 565 -15.42 -3.48 -22.38
N PHE A 566 -16.29 -2.95 -21.55
CA PHE A 566 -15.92 -1.85 -20.66
C PHE A 566 -14.80 -2.37 -19.77
N GLY A 567 -13.54 -2.14 -20.18
CA GLY A 567 -12.38 -2.76 -19.60
C GLY A 567 -12.20 -2.39 -18.13
N GLN A 568 -12.75 -3.19 -17.23
CA GLN A 568 -12.51 -3.11 -15.79
C GLN A 568 -11.24 -3.86 -15.37
N VAL A 569 -10.57 -4.51 -16.31
CA VAL A 569 -9.33 -5.27 -16.12
C VAL A 569 -8.30 -4.76 -17.12
N GLY A 570 -7.18 -4.29 -16.61
CA GLY A 570 -6.08 -3.82 -17.44
C GLY A 570 -5.20 -4.93 -17.99
N PRO A 571 -4.34 -4.58 -18.94
CA PRO A 571 -3.32 -5.51 -19.42
C PRO A 571 -2.28 -5.79 -18.32
N ARG A 572 -1.75 -7.00 -18.28
CA ARG A 572 -0.59 -7.32 -17.46
C ARG A 572 0.65 -6.71 -18.11
N THR A 573 1.25 -5.73 -17.43
CA THR A 573 2.28 -4.85 -18.01
C THR A 573 3.57 -4.91 -17.20
N PRO A 574 4.75 -5.03 -17.84
CA PRO A 574 6.02 -4.88 -17.15
C PRO A 574 6.25 -3.42 -16.76
N CYS A 575 6.44 -3.16 -15.48
CA CYS A 575 6.61 -1.80 -14.94
C CYS A 575 7.77 -1.73 -13.96
N HIS A 576 8.30 -0.52 -13.78
CA HIS A 576 9.09 -0.19 -12.60
C HIS A 576 8.14 0.01 -11.41
N CYS A 577 8.34 -0.76 -10.35
CA CYS A 577 7.48 -0.72 -9.19
C CYS A 577 8.27 -0.42 -7.93
N GLN A 578 7.68 0.35 -7.03
CA GLN A 578 8.22 0.51 -5.69
C GLN A 578 7.10 0.45 -4.65
N VAL A 579 7.20 -0.51 -3.73
CA VAL A 579 6.27 -0.60 -2.60
C VAL A 579 6.63 0.48 -1.59
N ILE A 580 5.64 1.28 -1.22
CA ILE A 580 5.74 2.39 -0.29
C ILE A 580 4.70 2.23 0.81
N ARG A 581 4.93 2.82 1.97
CA ARG A 581 4.02 2.64 3.10
C ARG A 581 3.99 3.82 4.07
N SER A 582 3.03 3.78 4.94
CA SER A 582 2.87 4.69 6.08
C SER A 582 2.84 3.84 7.33
N VAL A 583 3.94 3.75 8.08
CA VAL A 583 4.04 2.88 9.27
C VAL A 583 4.93 3.49 10.34
N GLY A 584 4.72 3.07 11.58
CA GLY A 584 5.51 3.50 12.72
C GLY A 584 5.81 2.36 13.70
N GLN A 585 6.35 2.73 14.84
CA GLN A 585 6.72 1.76 15.89
C GLN A 585 5.53 0.91 16.33
N TRP A 586 4.36 1.51 16.54
CA TRP A 586 3.18 0.79 17.05
C TRP A 586 2.62 -0.22 16.05
N SER A 587 2.72 0.08 14.74
CA SER A 587 2.10 -0.72 13.69
C SER A 587 3.00 -1.81 13.13
N ALA A 588 4.29 -1.52 12.94
CA ALA A 588 5.24 -2.43 12.31
C ALA A 588 6.53 -2.67 13.12
N GLY A 589 6.70 -2.01 14.27
CA GLY A 589 7.88 -2.13 15.12
C GLY A 589 9.13 -1.47 14.53
N THR A 590 8.95 -0.50 13.64
CA THR A 590 10.06 0.26 13.03
C THR A 590 10.73 1.18 14.04
N SER A 591 12.00 1.46 13.87
CA SER A 591 12.75 2.40 14.71
C SER A 591 12.46 3.86 14.40
N GLN A 592 12.05 4.12 13.16
CA GLN A 592 11.62 5.44 12.68
C GLN A 592 10.28 5.31 11.98
N THR A 593 9.55 6.42 11.95
CA THR A 593 8.31 6.51 11.17
C THR A 593 8.66 6.57 9.69
N GLU A 594 8.01 5.74 8.89
CA GLU A 594 8.09 5.76 7.45
C GLU A 594 6.86 6.47 6.87
N GLU A 595 7.10 7.52 6.10
CA GLU A 595 6.11 8.35 5.42
C GLU A 595 6.30 8.28 3.89
N SER A 596 6.72 7.14 3.37
CA SER A 596 7.11 7.05 1.95
C SER A 596 5.97 7.31 0.98
N ILE A 597 4.71 7.03 1.36
CA ILE A 597 3.53 7.40 0.56
C ILE A 597 3.40 8.93 0.47
N HIS A 598 3.50 9.64 1.59
CA HIS A 598 3.43 11.10 1.63
C HIS A 598 4.52 11.75 0.78
N ASN A 599 5.74 11.27 0.93
CA ASN A 599 6.88 11.75 0.16
C ASN A 599 6.74 11.50 -1.34
N ALA A 600 6.16 10.34 -1.72
CA ALA A 600 5.86 10.02 -3.11
C ALA A 600 4.83 11.00 -3.70
N TYR A 601 3.71 11.25 -3.01
CA TYR A 601 2.72 12.25 -3.44
C TYR A 601 3.36 13.61 -3.71
N ILE A 602 4.10 14.15 -2.73
CA ILE A 602 4.76 15.46 -2.85
C ILE A 602 5.68 15.49 -4.07
N SER A 603 6.58 14.52 -4.17
CA SER A 603 7.58 14.48 -5.23
C SER A 603 6.98 14.33 -6.62
N LEU A 604 5.97 13.47 -6.78
CA LEU A 604 5.30 13.26 -8.06
C LEU A 604 4.53 14.51 -8.51
N ILE A 605 3.82 15.15 -7.59
CA ILE A 605 3.09 16.40 -7.88
C ILE A 605 4.07 17.49 -8.31
N GLU A 606 5.17 17.68 -7.58
CA GLU A 606 6.16 18.70 -7.89
C GLU A 606 6.84 18.48 -9.25
N LYS A 607 7.00 17.23 -9.65
CA LYS A 607 7.66 16.85 -10.92
C LYS A 607 6.73 16.74 -12.12
N SER A 608 5.42 16.67 -11.89
CA SER A 608 4.44 16.57 -12.98
C SER A 608 4.64 17.69 -14.03
N GLU A 609 4.44 17.36 -15.30
CA GLU A 609 4.65 18.28 -16.40
C GLU A 609 3.36 18.86 -16.95
N HIS A 610 2.31 18.06 -17.09
CA HIS A 610 1.11 18.41 -17.83
C HIS A 610 -0.19 18.17 -17.05
N PHE A 611 -0.27 17.03 -16.30
CA PHE A 611 -1.54 16.53 -15.86
C PHE A 611 -1.44 15.73 -14.57
N ILE A 612 -2.41 15.91 -13.69
CA ILE A 612 -2.62 15.07 -12.50
C ILE A 612 -4.10 14.69 -12.41
N TYR A 613 -4.36 13.40 -12.28
CA TYR A 613 -5.66 12.84 -11.95
C TYR A 613 -5.61 12.18 -10.59
N ILE A 614 -6.55 12.49 -9.71
CA ILE A 614 -6.65 11.94 -8.35
C ILE A 614 -8.06 11.41 -8.12
N GLU A 615 -8.16 10.17 -7.67
CA GLU A 615 -9.35 9.65 -6.99
C GLU A 615 -8.98 9.31 -5.55
N ASN A 616 -9.74 9.84 -4.61
CA ASN A 616 -9.49 9.54 -3.20
C ASN A 616 -10.77 9.66 -2.37
N GLN A 617 -10.90 8.79 -1.38
CA GLN A 617 -12.01 8.83 -0.42
C GLN A 617 -12.02 10.12 0.39
N PHE A 618 -10.87 10.70 0.68
CA PHE A 618 -10.69 11.95 1.40
C PHE A 618 -9.76 12.89 0.66
N PHE A 619 -10.01 14.18 0.78
CA PHE A 619 -9.11 15.22 0.33
C PHE A 619 -8.96 16.29 1.42
N ILE A 620 -8.11 15.96 2.41
CA ILE A 620 -7.85 16.78 3.60
C ILE A 620 -6.35 17.00 3.70
N SER A 621 -5.89 18.21 3.35
CA SER A 621 -4.46 18.52 3.29
C SER A 621 -4.23 20.01 3.60
N GLY A 622 -3.03 20.37 4.03
CA GLY A 622 -2.66 21.71 4.46
C GLY A 622 -1.76 22.43 3.48
N LEU A 623 -1.91 23.75 3.41
CA LEU A 623 -0.94 24.66 2.78
C LEU A 623 0.26 24.91 3.71
N SER A 624 1.33 25.48 3.17
CA SER A 624 2.49 25.91 3.95
C SER A 624 2.06 26.89 5.05
N GLY A 625 2.55 26.64 6.27
CA GLY A 625 2.15 27.44 7.45
C GLY A 625 0.86 26.99 8.13
N ASP A 626 0.16 25.96 7.64
CA ASP A 626 -0.94 25.37 8.35
C ASP A 626 -0.45 24.51 9.54
N ASP A 627 -0.75 24.98 10.75
CA ASP A 627 -0.34 24.30 11.99
C ASP A 627 -1.27 23.14 12.37
N THR A 628 -2.44 23.06 11.78
CA THR A 628 -3.45 22.06 12.10
C THR A 628 -3.25 20.78 11.27
N ILE A 629 -3.21 20.92 9.95
CA ILE A 629 -3.02 19.81 9.02
C ILE A 629 -1.55 19.75 8.60
N LYS A 630 -0.93 18.58 8.75
CA LYS A 630 0.52 18.41 8.58
C LYS A 630 0.94 17.86 7.23
N ASN A 631 0.11 17.06 6.57
CA ASN A 631 0.43 16.60 5.23
C ASN A 631 0.39 17.76 4.23
N ARG A 632 1.24 17.69 3.21
CA ARG A 632 1.51 18.80 2.28
C ARG A 632 1.18 18.49 0.83
N VAL A 633 0.26 17.57 0.60
CA VAL A 633 -0.24 17.28 -0.76
C VAL A 633 -0.84 18.54 -1.39
N LEU A 634 -1.68 19.26 -0.64
CA LEU A 634 -2.29 20.51 -1.09
C LEU A 634 -1.25 21.59 -1.42
N ASP A 635 -0.26 21.77 -0.56
CA ASP A 635 0.82 22.74 -0.77
C ASP A 635 1.63 22.43 -2.04
N SER A 636 1.89 21.15 -2.30
CA SER A 636 2.58 20.73 -3.52
C SER A 636 1.74 20.99 -4.77
N LEU A 637 0.43 20.74 -4.74
CA LEU A 637 -0.48 21.09 -5.82
C LEU A 637 -0.52 22.60 -6.06
N TYR A 638 -0.65 23.39 -4.99
CA TYR A 638 -0.64 24.84 -5.08
C TYR A 638 0.66 25.35 -5.72
N ARG A 639 1.82 24.90 -5.22
CA ARG A 639 3.13 25.31 -5.77
C ARG A 639 3.29 24.88 -7.23
N ARG A 640 2.81 23.69 -7.59
CA ARG A 640 2.88 23.20 -8.97
C ARG A 640 2.01 24.02 -9.93
N ILE A 641 0.79 24.36 -9.52
CA ILE A 641 -0.12 25.22 -10.30
C ILE A 641 0.48 26.61 -10.45
N MET A 642 0.98 27.21 -9.38
CA MET A 642 1.63 28.53 -9.42
C MET A 642 2.83 28.55 -10.37
N ARG A 643 3.61 27.46 -10.41
CA ARG A 643 4.70 27.32 -11.37
C ARG A 643 4.17 27.29 -12.80
N ALA A 644 3.09 26.54 -13.08
CA ALA A 644 2.49 26.49 -14.41
C ALA A 644 1.96 27.84 -14.86
N GLU A 645 1.29 28.59 -13.98
CA GLU A 645 0.81 29.94 -14.30
C GLU A 645 1.97 30.91 -14.58
N LYS A 646 3.03 30.87 -13.78
CA LYS A 646 4.23 31.68 -13.99
C LYS A 646 4.90 31.37 -15.34
N GLU A 647 4.96 30.08 -15.69
CA GLU A 647 5.55 29.62 -16.96
C GLU A 647 4.58 29.73 -18.15
N LYS A 648 3.32 30.12 -17.91
CA LYS A 648 2.23 30.16 -18.91
C LYS A 648 2.03 28.82 -19.62
N LYS A 649 2.23 27.72 -18.90
CA LYS A 649 2.01 26.35 -19.38
C LYS A 649 0.59 25.90 -19.06
N CYS A 650 0.00 25.17 -19.97
CA CYS A 650 -1.24 24.45 -19.73
C CYS A 650 -0.95 23.31 -18.74
N PHE A 651 -1.71 23.23 -17.66
CA PHE A 651 -1.59 22.21 -16.64
C PHE A 651 -2.96 21.94 -16.03
N ARG A 652 -3.32 20.69 -15.84
CA ARG A 652 -4.64 20.30 -15.33
C ARG A 652 -4.53 19.39 -14.13
N VAL A 653 -5.35 19.67 -13.10
CA VAL A 653 -5.54 18.80 -11.94
C VAL A 653 -7.02 18.48 -11.83
N ILE A 654 -7.37 17.21 -11.94
CA ILE A 654 -8.73 16.71 -11.79
C ILE A 654 -8.80 15.83 -10.56
N ILE A 655 -9.70 16.14 -9.63
CA ILE A 655 -9.85 15.43 -8.36
C ILE A 655 -11.28 14.92 -8.24
N VAL A 656 -11.43 13.61 -8.07
CA VAL A 656 -12.71 12.91 -7.88
C VAL A 656 -12.79 12.37 -6.46
N ILE A 657 -13.80 12.77 -5.72
CA ILE A 657 -14.00 12.47 -4.29
C ILE A 657 -15.48 12.19 -4.01
N PRO A 658 -15.81 11.52 -2.90
CA PRO A 658 -17.20 11.32 -2.51
C PRO A 658 -17.94 12.67 -2.35
N LEU A 659 -19.18 12.69 -2.80
CA LEU A 659 -20.04 13.87 -2.62
C LEU A 659 -20.39 14.10 -1.14
N LEU A 660 -20.60 13.00 -0.40
CA LEU A 660 -20.79 12.98 1.05
C LEU A 660 -19.99 11.85 1.67
N PRO A 661 -19.48 11.99 2.90
CA PRO A 661 -18.82 10.92 3.62
C PRO A 661 -19.73 9.71 3.83
N GLY A 662 -19.23 8.50 3.57
CA GLY A 662 -19.96 7.23 3.73
C GLY A 662 -19.95 6.72 5.18
N PHE A 663 -20.50 7.52 6.11
CA PHE A 663 -20.63 7.20 7.53
C PHE A 663 -22.10 7.30 7.95
N GLN A 664 -22.44 6.63 9.04
CA GLN A 664 -23.81 6.52 9.52
C GLN A 664 -24.46 7.89 9.81
N GLY A 665 -25.70 8.01 9.42
CA GLY A 665 -26.57 9.16 9.69
C GLY A 665 -26.53 10.28 8.64
N GLY A 666 -27.55 11.11 8.66
CA GLY A 666 -27.65 12.33 7.86
C GLY A 666 -26.89 13.50 8.49
N ILE A 667 -26.56 14.53 7.70
CA ILE A 667 -25.83 15.72 8.16
C ILE A 667 -26.53 16.41 9.34
N ASP A 668 -27.85 16.30 9.38
CA ASP A 668 -28.69 16.94 10.41
C ASP A 668 -28.93 16.06 11.64
N ASP A 669 -28.55 14.79 11.59
CA ASP A 669 -28.74 13.85 12.69
C ASP A 669 -27.76 14.13 13.83
N GLY A 670 -28.23 13.99 15.07
CA GLY A 670 -27.38 14.17 16.27
C GLY A 670 -26.19 13.19 16.35
N GLY A 671 -26.32 12.00 15.77
CA GLY A 671 -25.26 10.98 15.71
C GLY A 671 -24.28 11.12 14.53
N ALA A 672 -24.44 12.10 13.66
CA ALA A 672 -23.62 12.27 12.45
C ALA A 672 -22.47 13.28 12.61
N ALA A 673 -21.91 13.41 13.79
CA ALA A 673 -20.81 14.33 14.05
C ALA A 673 -19.55 14.00 13.23
N SER A 674 -19.30 12.71 12.96
CA SER A 674 -18.21 12.27 12.08
C SER A 674 -18.39 12.76 10.63
N VAL A 675 -19.60 12.68 10.09
CA VAL A 675 -19.92 13.20 8.73
C VAL A 675 -19.61 14.70 8.66
N ARG A 676 -20.10 15.47 9.64
CA ARG A 676 -19.87 16.92 9.71
C ARG A 676 -18.39 17.27 9.87
N ALA A 677 -17.67 16.55 10.71
CA ALA A 677 -16.24 16.78 10.92
C ALA A 677 -15.42 16.55 9.65
N ILE A 678 -15.67 15.47 8.92
CA ILE A 678 -15.00 15.18 7.65
C ILE A 678 -15.33 16.27 6.63
N MET A 679 -16.61 16.65 6.49
CA MET A 679 -17.01 17.72 5.60
C MET A 679 -16.33 19.04 5.95
N HIS A 680 -16.24 19.38 7.24
CA HIS A 680 -15.55 20.60 7.68
C HIS A 680 -14.11 20.65 7.15
N TRP A 681 -13.33 19.60 7.38
CA TRP A 681 -11.93 19.56 6.97
C TRP A 681 -11.75 19.52 5.45
N GLN A 682 -12.62 18.78 4.74
CA GLN A 682 -12.59 18.69 3.28
C GLN A 682 -12.92 20.02 2.62
N TYR A 683 -14.01 20.68 3.04
CA TYR A 683 -14.36 22.01 2.52
C TYR A 683 -13.34 23.09 2.87
N ARG A 684 -12.74 23.03 4.08
CA ARG A 684 -11.62 23.89 4.47
C ARG A 684 -10.42 23.73 3.56
N THR A 685 -10.13 22.52 3.14
CA THR A 685 -9.05 22.23 2.19
C THR A 685 -9.37 22.76 0.79
N ILE A 686 -10.61 22.58 0.31
CA ILE A 686 -11.00 22.85 -1.06
C ILE A 686 -11.32 24.32 -1.30
N CYS A 687 -12.31 24.88 -0.57
CA CYS A 687 -12.90 26.16 -0.93
C CYS A 687 -13.22 27.12 0.22
N ARG A 688 -13.05 26.72 1.50
CA ARG A 688 -13.47 27.59 2.62
C ARG A 688 -12.32 28.14 3.42
N GLY A 689 -12.27 29.46 3.47
CA GLY A 689 -11.31 30.20 4.28
C GLY A 689 -9.92 30.31 3.67
N PRO A 690 -9.00 31.02 4.36
CA PRO A 690 -7.72 31.45 3.79
C PRO A 690 -6.74 30.30 3.55
N ASN A 691 -7.02 29.10 4.08
CA ASN A 691 -6.19 27.92 3.90
C ASN A 691 -6.73 26.98 2.80
N SER A 692 -7.76 27.37 2.05
CA SER A 692 -8.30 26.59 0.95
C SER A 692 -7.55 26.86 -0.36
N ILE A 693 -7.44 25.84 -1.21
CA ILE A 693 -6.70 25.97 -2.46
C ILE A 693 -7.42 26.88 -3.45
N LEU A 694 -8.75 26.75 -3.60
CA LEU A 694 -9.50 27.54 -4.56
C LEU A 694 -9.48 29.02 -4.19
N GLN A 695 -9.63 29.40 -2.92
CA GLN A 695 -9.54 30.79 -2.48
C GLN A 695 -8.16 31.36 -2.76
N LYS A 696 -7.09 30.62 -2.41
CA LYS A 696 -5.71 31.07 -2.65
C LYS A 696 -5.38 31.26 -4.13
N LEU A 697 -5.84 30.37 -4.97
CA LEU A 697 -5.63 30.51 -6.41
C LEU A 697 -6.47 31.64 -6.99
N TYR A 698 -7.73 31.80 -6.52
CA TYR A 698 -8.63 32.87 -6.96
C TYR A 698 -8.10 34.26 -6.59
N ASP A 699 -7.55 34.41 -5.39
CA ASP A 699 -6.95 35.66 -4.92
C ASP A 699 -5.80 36.15 -5.84
N ILE A 700 -5.12 35.21 -6.53
CA ILE A 700 -3.96 35.50 -7.37
C ILE A 700 -4.33 35.61 -8.85
N MET A 701 -5.15 34.71 -9.37
CA MET A 701 -5.41 34.58 -10.79
C MET A 701 -6.89 34.71 -11.18
N GLY A 702 -7.75 34.97 -10.19
CA GLY A 702 -9.19 35.14 -10.43
C GLY A 702 -9.84 33.87 -10.98
N PRO A 703 -10.85 34.00 -11.88
CA PRO A 703 -11.57 32.85 -12.45
C PRO A 703 -10.70 31.86 -13.21
N LYS A 704 -9.51 32.25 -13.62
CA LYS A 704 -8.54 31.38 -14.32
C LYS A 704 -8.09 30.21 -13.45
N ALA A 705 -8.26 30.27 -12.12
CA ALA A 705 -7.99 29.17 -11.20
C ALA A 705 -8.69 27.87 -11.61
N HIS A 706 -9.91 27.95 -12.17
CA HIS A 706 -10.69 26.83 -12.63
C HIS A 706 -10.14 26.17 -13.91
N ASP A 707 -9.25 26.83 -14.63
CA ASP A 707 -8.53 26.21 -15.74
C ASP A 707 -7.47 25.21 -15.27
N TYR A 708 -6.99 25.33 -14.03
CA TYR A 708 -5.92 24.50 -13.48
C TYR A 708 -6.40 23.37 -12.60
N ILE A 709 -7.49 23.55 -11.85
CA ILE A 709 -7.96 22.56 -10.88
C ILE A 709 -9.48 22.49 -10.82
N SER A 710 -10.01 21.26 -10.75
CA SER A 710 -11.43 21.01 -10.64
C SER A 710 -11.73 19.83 -9.69
N PHE A 711 -12.90 19.90 -9.04
CA PHE A 711 -13.37 18.89 -8.09
C PHE A 711 -14.68 18.28 -8.56
N HIS A 712 -14.78 16.98 -8.48
CA HIS A 712 -15.88 16.19 -8.98
C HIS A 712 -16.26 15.07 -8.00
N GLY A 713 -17.43 14.52 -8.19
CA GLY A 713 -17.89 13.28 -7.57
C GLY A 713 -18.62 12.44 -8.60
N LEU A 714 -19.04 11.26 -8.18
CA LEU A 714 -19.77 10.32 -9.02
C LEU A 714 -21.18 10.11 -8.49
N ARG A 715 -22.14 9.97 -9.40
CA ARG A 715 -23.55 9.73 -9.07
C ARG A 715 -24.19 8.84 -10.11
N THR A 716 -25.15 8.02 -9.66
CA THR A 716 -25.95 7.18 -10.51
C THR A 716 -27.42 7.26 -10.13
N TYR A 717 -28.29 6.73 -10.99
CA TYR A 717 -29.71 6.58 -10.73
C TYR A 717 -30.21 5.23 -11.27
N GLY A 718 -31.33 4.78 -10.81
CA GLY A 718 -31.98 3.58 -11.29
C GLY A 718 -33.26 3.30 -10.55
N ARG A 719 -33.90 2.18 -10.86
CA ARG A 719 -35.05 1.68 -10.13
C ARG A 719 -34.63 0.78 -8.98
N LEU A 720 -35.30 0.85 -7.85
CA LEU A 720 -35.08 -0.08 -6.73
C LEU A 720 -35.39 -1.54 -7.10
N TYR A 721 -36.45 -1.71 -7.91
CA TYR A 721 -36.90 -2.99 -8.46
C TYR A 721 -37.68 -2.73 -9.75
N ASP A 722 -38.02 -3.78 -10.50
CA ASP A 722 -38.77 -3.65 -11.74
C ASP A 722 -40.13 -3.03 -11.51
N GLY A 723 -40.43 -1.92 -12.22
CA GLY A 723 -41.61 -1.10 -12.00
C GLY A 723 -41.61 -0.25 -10.74
N GLY A 724 -40.54 -0.33 -9.91
CA GLY A 724 -40.39 0.45 -8.69
C GLY A 724 -39.97 1.91 -8.89
N PRO A 725 -39.85 2.67 -7.79
CA PRO A 725 -39.51 4.07 -7.86
C PRO A 725 -38.09 4.29 -8.42
N LEU A 726 -37.95 5.38 -9.16
CA LEU A 726 -36.64 5.92 -9.55
C LEU A 726 -36.00 6.58 -8.36
N VAL A 727 -34.75 6.25 -8.11
CA VAL A 727 -33.93 6.80 -7.03
C VAL A 727 -32.55 7.16 -7.57
N THR A 728 -31.83 8.01 -6.85
CA THR A 728 -30.43 8.33 -7.12
C THR A 728 -29.60 8.12 -5.87
N ASN A 729 -28.34 7.78 -6.05
CA ASN A 729 -27.34 7.80 -4.97
C ASN A 729 -25.97 8.21 -5.52
N GLN A 730 -25.09 8.70 -4.64
CA GLN A 730 -23.69 8.83 -5.02
C GLN A 730 -23.09 7.44 -5.29
N ILE A 731 -22.16 7.38 -6.21
CA ILE A 731 -21.21 6.27 -6.27
C ILE A 731 -20.08 6.65 -5.34
N TYR A 732 -19.87 5.85 -4.31
CA TYR A 732 -18.91 6.18 -3.27
C TYR A 732 -17.50 5.92 -3.74
N VAL A 733 -16.78 6.98 -4.08
CA VAL A 733 -15.37 6.92 -4.49
C VAL A 733 -14.54 6.50 -3.29
N HIS A 734 -13.97 5.30 -3.35
CA HIS A 734 -13.12 4.77 -2.30
C HIS A 734 -11.70 4.45 -2.80
N SER A 735 -11.43 4.68 -4.06
CA SER A 735 -10.11 4.61 -4.69
C SER A 735 -9.09 5.46 -3.93
N LYS A 736 -7.84 5.03 -3.95
CA LYS A 736 -6.70 5.82 -3.49
C LYS A 736 -5.66 5.78 -4.60
N LEU A 737 -5.93 6.61 -5.59
CA LEU A 737 -5.24 6.64 -6.88
C LEU A 737 -4.74 8.04 -7.20
N MET A 738 -3.53 8.14 -7.74
CA MET A 738 -3.04 9.30 -8.46
C MET A 738 -2.35 8.86 -9.75
N ILE A 739 -2.73 9.47 -10.87
CA ILE A 739 -2.08 9.28 -12.18
C ILE A 739 -1.42 10.61 -12.56
N VAL A 740 -0.15 10.55 -12.96
CA VAL A 740 0.63 11.72 -13.34
C VAL A 740 1.11 11.56 -14.78
N ASP A 741 0.75 12.53 -15.63
CA ASP A 741 1.20 12.67 -17.02
C ASP A 741 0.97 11.41 -17.89
N ASP A 742 0.02 10.54 -17.50
CA ASP A 742 -0.22 9.21 -18.10
C ASP A 742 1.03 8.30 -18.16
N ARG A 743 1.98 8.47 -17.22
CA ARG A 743 3.23 7.69 -17.14
C ARG A 743 3.44 7.02 -15.81
N ILE A 744 2.86 7.59 -14.78
CA ILE A 744 3.08 7.15 -13.40
C ILE A 744 1.74 6.99 -12.73
N ALA A 745 1.54 5.86 -12.06
CA ALA A 745 0.39 5.64 -11.19
C ALA A 745 0.84 5.36 -9.75
N LEU A 746 0.12 5.89 -8.78
CA LEU A 746 0.24 5.56 -7.36
C LEU A 746 -1.08 4.98 -6.91
N ILE A 747 -1.08 3.73 -6.47
CA ILE A 747 -2.27 2.98 -6.02
C ILE A 747 -2.00 2.42 -4.63
N GLY A 748 -2.99 2.48 -3.74
CA GLY A 748 -2.82 1.90 -2.42
C GLY A 748 -4.02 2.07 -1.50
N SER A 749 -3.78 1.94 -0.21
CA SER A 749 -4.80 2.05 0.83
C SER A 749 -4.90 3.43 1.47
N ALA A 750 -3.91 4.31 1.24
CA ALA A 750 -3.77 5.57 1.96
C ALA A 750 -4.70 6.68 1.47
N ASN A 751 -5.51 7.21 2.36
CA ASN A 751 -6.29 8.41 2.12
C ASN A 751 -5.41 9.67 2.13
N ILE A 752 -5.83 10.72 1.41
CA ILE A 752 -5.18 12.03 1.50
C ILE A 752 -5.68 12.74 2.75
N ASN A 753 -5.07 12.39 3.87
CA ASN A 753 -5.23 13.05 5.18
C ASN A 753 -4.00 12.74 6.06
N ASP A 754 -3.87 13.45 7.17
CA ASP A 754 -2.78 13.22 8.13
C ASP A 754 -2.84 11.83 8.74
N ARG A 755 -4.04 11.28 8.87
CA ARG A 755 -4.27 9.96 9.46
C ARG A 755 -3.54 8.87 8.66
N SER A 756 -3.63 8.90 7.35
CA SER A 756 -3.04 7.89 6.46
C SER A 756 -1.60 8.22 6.02
N LEU A 757 -1.22 9.50 5.93
CA LEU A 757 0.04 9.89 5.29
C LEU A 757 1.21 10.06 6.25
N LEU A 758 1.00 10.37 7.54
CA LEU A 758 2.08 10.71 8.45
C LEU A 758 2.84 9.51 9.06
N GLY A 759 2.46 8.28 8.74
CA GLY A 759 3.13 7.06 9.22
C GLY A 759 3.01 6.78 10.72
N SER A 760 2.84 7.79 11.54
CA SER A 760 2.70 7.66 13.00
C SER A 760 1.28 7.31 13.45
N ARG A 761 0.31 7.46 12.55
CA ARG A 761 -1.11 7.22 12.79
C ARG A 761 -1.53 5.89 12.17
N ASP A 762 -2.48 5.84 11.23
CA ASP A 762 -2.85 4.58 10.59
C ASP A 762 -1.68 3.96 9.83
N SER A 763 -1.67 2.63 9.70
CA SER A 763 -0.72 1.94 8.84
C SER A 763 -1.33 1.68 7.47
N GLU A 764 -0.58 2.02 6.43
CA GLU A 764 -1.00 1.99 5.04
C GLU A 764 0.08 1.40 4.15
N ILE A 765 -0.33 0.89 2.98
CA ILE A 765 0.57 0.40 1.95
C ILE A 765 0.12 0.93 0.58
N GLY A 766 1.08 1.12 -0.31
CA GLY A 766 0.84 1.50 -1.69
C GLY A 766 1.96 1.05 -2.60
N VAL A 767 1.74 1.19 -3.88
CA VAL A 767 2.75 0.96 -4.91
C VAL A 767 2.82 2.15 -5.84
N LEU A 768 4.03 2.57 -6.10
CA LEU A 768 4.36 3.47 -7.19
C LEU A 768 4.67 2.62 -8.42
N ILE A 769 4.01 2.91 -9.52
CA ILE A 769 4.11 2.20 -10.79
C ILE A 769 4.57 3.20 -11.84
N GLU A 770 5.72 2.94 -12.45
CA GLU A 770 6.27 3.72 -13.55
C GLU A 770 6.34 2.81 -14.79
N ASP A 771 5.70 3.23 -15.86
CA ASP A 771 5.61 2.44 -17.08
C ASP A 771 6.98 2.22 -17.76
N LYS A 772 7.21 1.00 -18.27
CA LYS A 772 8.32 0.65 -19.16
C LYS A 772 7.90 0.64 -20.63
N GLU A 773 6.64 0.35 -20.89
CA GLU A 773 6.06 0.31 -22.23
C GLU A 773 5.31 1.61 -22.50
N PHE A 774 5.62 2.25 -23.62
CA PHE A 774 5.05 3.53 -23.98
C PHE A 774 4.27 3.44 -25.29
N VAL A 775 3.16 4.16 -25.31
CA VAL A 775 2.30 4.33 -26.49
C VAL A 775 2.25 5.80 -26.89
N THR A 776 2.01 6.05 -28.17
CA THR A 776 1.89 7.40 -28.70
C THR A 776 0.56 8.01 -28.24
N SER A 777 0.62 9.16 -27.60
CA SER A 777 -0.52 9.96 -27.14
C SER A 777 -0.23 11.45 -27.36
N HIS A 778 -1.03 12.33 -26.77
CA HIS A 778 -0.88 13.77 -26.85
C HIS A 778 -1.07 14.42 -25.47
N MET A 779 -0.40 15.55 -25.26
CA MET A 779 -0.59 16.44 -24.12
C MET A 779 -0.62 17.88 -24.61
N ASN A 780 -1.79 18.54 -24.54
CA ASN A 780 -2.05 19.87 -25.06
C ASN A 780 -1.70 19.97 -26.56
N GLY A 781 -2.17 19.02 -27.38
CA GLY A 781 -1.97 18.93 -28.80
C GLY A 781 -0.55 18.52 -29.24
N ARG A 782 0.37 18.27 -28.31
CA ARG A 782 1.75 17.88 -28.61
C ARG A 782 1.92 16.37 -28.47
N PRO A 783 2.72 15.73 -29.32
CA PRO A 783 3.03 14.31 -29.18
C PRO A 783 3.61 14.00 -27.81
N TRP A 784 3.09 12.95 -27.18
CA TRP A 784 3.49 12.50 -25.84
C TRP A 784 3.67 10.98 -25.84
N LYS A 785 4.68 10.51 -25.15
CA LYS A 785 4.85 9.07 -24.87
C LYS A 785 4.15 8.77 -23.55
N ALA A 786 2.93 8.27 -23.63
CA ALA A 786 2.18 7.83 -22.47
C ALA A 786 2.54 6.39 -22.10
N GLY A 787 2.50 6.05 -20.83
CA GLY A 787 2.70 4.69 -20.36
C GLY A 787 1.49 3.81 -20.62
N LYS A 788 1.70 2.56 -20.97
CA LYS A 788 0.63 1.61 -21.30
C LYS A 788 -0.29 1.35 -20.11
N PHE A 789 0.25 1.13 -18.91
CA PHE A 789 -0.51 0.91 -17.69
C PHE A 789 -1.30 2.17 -17.28
N SER A 790 -0.60 3.29 -17.13
CA SER A 790 -1.20 4.53 -16.61
C SER A 790 -2.24 5.11 -17.55
N LEU A 791 -1.97 5.13 -18.87
CA LEU A 791 -2.92 5.58 -19.87
C LEU A 791 -4.15 4.67 -19.93
N SER A 792 -3.96 3.34 -19.99
CA SER A 792 -5.09 2.41 -20.08
C SER A 792 -6.01 2.52 -18.87
N LEU A 793 -5.46 2.66 -17.65
CA LEU A 793 -6.24 2.87 -16.45
C LEU A 793 -7.03 4.20 -16.52
N ARG A 794 -6.40 5.31 -16.90
CA ARG A 794 -7.10 6.59 -17.04
C ARG A 794 -8.21 6.53 -18.08
N LEU A 795 -7.95 5.93 -19.23
CA LEU A 795 -8.95 5.82 -20.30
C LEU A 795 -10.15 4.98 -19.86
N SER A 796 -9.92 3.87 -19.12
CA SER A 796 -10.98 3.05 -18.54
C SER A 796 -11.86 3.87 -17.57
N LEU A 797 -11.25 4.51 -16.57
CA LEU A 797 -11.95 5.36 -15.58
C LEU A 797 -12.73 6.50 -16.25
N TRP A 798 -12.10 7.21 -17.17
CA TRP A 798 -12.74 8.34 -17.82
C TRP A 798 -13.86 7.92 -18.79
N SER A 799 -13.72 6.77 -19.46
CA SER A 799 -14.77 6.22 -20.31
C SER A 799 -16.04 5.93 -19.50
N GLU A 800 -15.89 5.34 -18.33
CA GLU A 800 -17.00 5.09 -17.41
C GLU A 800 -17.58 6.40 -16.86
N HIS A 801 -16.74 7.29 -16.33
CA HIS A 801 -17.18 8.54 -15.71
C HIS A 801 -17.90 9.47 -16.69
N LEU A 802 -17.51 9.44 -17.96
CA LEU A 802 -18.09 10.26 -19.02
C LEU A 802 -19.16 9.51 -19.83
N GLY A 803 -19.34 8.20 -19.61
CA GLY A 803 -20.27 7.37 -20.36
C GLY A 803 -19.94 7.31 -21.85
N LEU A 804 -18.66 7.13 -22.18
CA LEU A 804 -18.20 7.10 -23.57
C LEU A 804 -18.47 5.75 -24.20
N ARG A 805 -18.85 5.79 -25.47
CA ARG A 805 -18.93 4.60 -26.31
C ARG A 805 -17.54 4.23 -26.81
N PRO A 806 -17.30 2.98 -27.20
CA PRO A 806 -15.99 2.54 -27.65
C PRO A 806 -15.35 3.42 -28.75
N GLY A 807 -16.13 3.90 -29.72
CA GLY A 807 -15.63 4.79 -30.77
C GLY A 807 -15.30 6.24 -30.33
N GLU A 808 -15.64 6.61 -29.10
CA GLU A 808 -15.47 7.97 -28.57
C GLU A 808 -14.23 8.10 -27.67
N ILE A 809 -13.51 7.00 -27.39
CA ILE A 809 -12.32 7.00 -26.50
C ILE A 809 -11.22 7.93 -27.04
N SER A 810 -11.14 8.07 -28.35
CA SER A 810 -10.20 9.00 -28.99
C SER A 810 -10.39 10.47 -28.57
N LEU A 811 -11.60 10.85 -28.13
CA LEU A 811 -11.90 12.19 -27.66
C LEU A 811 -11.22 12.56 -26.32
N ILE A 812 -10.77 11.58 -25.56
CA ILE A 812 -10.18 11.76 -24.22
C ILE A 812 -8.71 11.35 -24.15
N THR A 813 -8.06 11.10 -25.29
CA THR A 813 -6.64 10.70 -25.31
C THR A 813 -5.72 11.80 -24.82
N ASP A 814 -6.05 13.08 -25.10
CA ASP A 814 -5.34 14.25 -24.58
C ASP A 814 -6.11 14.86 -23.40
N PRO A 815 -5.72 14.59 -22.15
CA PRO A 815 -6.47 15.08 -20.99
C PRO A 815 -6.28 16.56 -20.70
N VAL A 816 -5.36 17.22 -21.38
CA VAL A 816 -4.94 18.60 -21.11
C VAL A 816 -5.57 19.59 -22.06
N ASP A 817 -5.93 19.12 -23.26
CA ASP A 817 -6.53 19.96 -24.28
C ASP A 817 -7.87 20.57 -23.82
N ASP A 818 -8.15 21.82 -24.23
CA ASP A 818 -9.36 22.53 -23.85
C ASP A 818 -10.64 21.83 -24.32
N ALA A 819 -10.61 21.17 -25.50
CA ALA A 819 -11.75 20.41 -26.01
C ALA A 819 -12.07 19.23 -25.08
N THR A 820 -11.07 18.49 -24.63
CA THR A 820 -11.26 17.39 -23.68
C THR A 820 -11.64 17.91 -22.29
N TYR A 821 -10.88 18.87 -21.76
CA TYR A 821 -11.08 19.31 -20.38
C TYR A 821 -12.34 20.15 -20.22
N LYS A 822 -12.52 21.22 -21.03
CA LYS A 822 -13.62 22.17 -20.85
C LYS A 822 -14.92 21.69 -21.49
N GLU A 823 -14.84 21.20 -22.76
CA GLU A 823 -16.04 20.91 -23.53
C GLU A 823 -16.59 19.52 -23.27
N ILE A 824 -15.73 18.55 -22.87
CA ILE A 824 -16.17 17.20 -22.53
C ILE A 824 -16.28 17.04 -21.00
N TRP A 825 -15.15 17.09 -20.28
CA TRP A 825 -15.14 16.76 -18.84
C TRP A 825 -15.97 17.76 -18.01
N ILE A 826 -15.66 19.04 -18.07
CA ILE A 826 -16.32 20.07 -17.25
C ILE A 826 -17.77 20.29 -17.71
N ALA A 827 -18.02 20.34 -19.01
CA ALA A 827 -19.36 20.54 -19.54
C ALA A 827 -20.29 19.38 -19.16
N ASN A 828 -19.81 18.13 -19.34
CA ASN A 828 -20.59 16.95 -18.97
C ASN A 828 -20.89 16.90 -17.46
N SER A 829 -19.88 17.15 -16.63
CA SER A 829 -20.06 17.13 -15.17
C SER A 829 -21.03 18.22 -14.67
N LYS A 830 -21.03 19.40 -15.28
CA LYS A 830 -22.00 20.48 -15.01
C LYS A 830 -23.39 20.10 -15.46
N MET A 831 -23.53 19.54 -16.67
CA MET A 831 -24.82 19.13 -17.22
C MET A 831 -25.45 18.04 -16.35
N ASN A 832 -24.69 17.01 -16.01
CA ASN A 832 -25.17 15.93 -15.14
C ASN A 832 -25.62 16.46 -13.77
N LYS A 833 -24.83 17.36 -13.15
CA LYS A 833 -25.20 18.00 -11.88
C LYS A 833 -26.55 18.71 -11.99
N MET A 834 -26.78 19.46 -13.07
CA MET A 834 -28.04 20.17 -13.30
C MET A 834 -29.20 19.21 -13.48
N ILE A 835 -29.01 18.14 -14.25
CA ILE A 835 -30.06 17.12 -14.50
C ILE A 835 -30.46 16.43 -13.20
N TYR A 836 -29.47 15.96 -12.43
CA TYR A 836 -29.75 15.32 -11.13
C TYR A 836 -30.47 16.25 -10.17
N GLN A 837 -30.13 17.52 -10.18
CA GLN A 837 -30.80 18.53 -9.36
C GLN A 837 -32.22 18.82 -9.83
N ASP A 838 -32.43 18.93 -11.15
CA ASP A 838 -33.74 19.18 -11.73
C ASP A 838 -34.70 18.02 -11.42
N VAL A 839 -34.25 16.78 -11.57
CA VAL A 839 -35.10 15.59 -11.43
C VAL A 839 -35.29 15.17 -9.98
N PHE A 840 -34.19 15.10 -9.20
CA PHE A 840 -34.23 14.51 -7.86
C PHE A 840 -34.11 15.52 -6.72
N SER A 841 -33.76 16.76 -7.00
CA SER A 841 -33.34 17.75 -5.96
C SER A 841 -32.30 17.16 -5.00
N CYS A 842 -31.37 16.36 -5.56
CA CYS A 842 -30.43 15.52 -4.80
C CYS A 842 -29.55 16.32 -3.84
N VAL A 843 -29.19 15.68 -2.74
CA VAL A 843 -28.23 16.21 -1.75
C VAL A 843 -26.90 15.45 -1.90
N PRO A 844 -25.74 16.14 -1.85
CA PRO A 844 -25.55 17.59 -1.68
C PRO A 844 -25.78 18.36 -2.98
N ASN A 845 -26.16 19.67 -2.84
CA ASN A 845 -26.23 20.61 -3.97
C ASN A 845 -25.96 22.04 -3.49
N ASP A 846 -25.61 22.94 -4.42
CA ASP A 846 -25.21 24.32 -4.11
C ASP A 846 -26.34 25.23 -3.66
N HIS A 847 -27.60 24.82 -3.69
CA HIS A 847 -28.73 25.63 -3.20
C HIS A 847 -29.07 25.38 -1.72
N ILE A 848 -28.42 24.40 -1.11
CA ILE A 848 -28.62 24.06 0.31
C ILE A 848 -27.44 24.61 1.11
N HIS A 849 -27.54 25.84 1.58
CA HIS A 849 -26.46 26.53 2.28
C HIS A 849 -26.47 26.30 3.80
N SER A 850 -27.56 25.76 4.37
CA SER A 850 -27.70 25.58 5.81
C SER A 850 -28.48 24.31 6.16
N ARG A 851 -28.33 23.81 7.40
CA ARG A 851 -29.14 22.70 7.90
C ARG A 851 -30.62 23.00 7.93
N TYR A 852 -30.99 24.30 8.13
CA TYR A 852 -32.37 24.72 8.03
C TYR A 852 -32.90 24.51 6.59
N ALA A 853 -32.18 25.00 5.58
CA ALA A 853 -32.52 24.76 4.18
C ALA A 853 -32.57 23.27 3.82
N LEU A 854 -31.66 22.45 4.39
CA LEU A 854 -31.68 20.99 4.23
C LEU A 854 -32.98 20.38 4.79
N ARG A 855 -33.38 20.76 6.01
CA ARG A 855 -34.64 20.28 6.62
C ARG A 855 -35.85 20.62 5.79
N GLN A 856 -35.92 21.84 5.27
CA GLN A 856 -37.00 22.23 4.38
C GLN A 856 -37.03 21.41 3.11
N SER A 857 -35.87 21.21 2.49
CA SER A 857 -35.77 20.41 1.26
C SER A 857 -36.15 18.93 1.49
N THR A 858 -35.77 18.36 2.65
CA THR A 858 -36.05 16.96 2.97
C THR A 858 -37.41 16.71 3.62
N ALA A 859 -38.07 17.73 4.16
CA ALA A 859 -39.38 17.60 4.82
C ALA A 859 -40.44 16.99 3.88
N TYR A 860 -40.45 17.43 2.64
CA TYR A 860 -41.34 16.87 1.61
C TYR A 860 -41.21 15.37 1.44
N TRP A 861 -39.99 14.84 1.46
CA TRP A 861 -39.71 13.43 1.29
C TRP A 861 -40.07 12.61 2.52
N LYS A 862 -39.80 13.14 3.73
CA LYS A 862 -40.16 12.51 5.00
C LYS A 862 -41.68 12.34 5.11
N ASP A 863 -42.44 13.31 4.71
CA ASP A 863 -43.91 13.30 4.81
C ASP A 863 -44.57 12.39 3.76
N LYS A 864 -44.03 12.30 2.55
CA LYS A 864 -44.63 11.53 1.46
C LYS A 864 -44.15 10.08 1.34
N ILE A 865 -42.88 9.82 1.64
CA ILE A 865 -42.26 8.51 1.38
C ILE A 865 -41.93 7.77 2.69
N GLY A 866 -41.93 8.46 3.82
CA GLY A 866 -41.81 7.86 5.15
C GLY A 866 -40.41 7.38 5.50
N HIS A 867 -39.35 7.88 4.82
CA HIS A 867 -37.98 7.52 5.15
C HIS A 867 -37.03 8.70 5.12
N THR A 868 -35.84 8.49 5.69
CA THR A 868 -34.91 9.52 6.11
C THR A 868 -33.79 9.76 5.12
N THR A 869 -33.66 8.97 4.05
CA THR A 869 -32.57 9.11 3.08
C THR A 869 -32.77 10.35 2.23
N MET A 870 -31.66 11.02 1.95
CA MET A 870 -31.64 12.26 1.18
C MET A 870 -31.59 12.06 -0.34
N ASP A 871 -31.64 10.78 -0.81
CA ASP A 871 -31.34 10.43 -2.19
C ASP A 871 -32.54 9.85 -2.93
N LEU A 872 -33.74 10.37 -2.66
CA LEU A 872 -34.93 9.68 -3.04
C LEU A 872 -35.78 10.39 -4.05
N GLY A 873 -36.19 9.59 -4.98
CA GLY A 873 -37.30 9.80 -5.85
C GLY A 873 -37.29 11.10 -6.65
N ILE A 874 -38.24 11.23 -7.53
CA ILE A 874 -38.44 12.39 -8.37
C ILE A 874 -39.00 13.53 -7.53
N ALA A 875 -38.42 14.73 -7.64
CA ALA A 875 -38.99 15.97 -7.09
C ALA A 875 -40.05 16.55 -8.05
N PRO A 876 -41.34 16.38 -7.78
CA PRO A 876 -42.37 16.72 -8.76
C PRO A 876 -42.46 18.21 -9.09
N GLU A 877 -42.18 19.07 -8.12
CA GLU A 877 -42.51 20.49 -8.21
C GLU A 877 -41.77 21.27 -9.30
N LYS A 878 -40.53 20.86 -9.63
CA LYS A 878 -39.70 21.57 -10.62
C LYS A 878 -39.99 21.15 -12.06
N LEU A 879 -40.38 19.90 -12.27
CA LEU A 879 -40.63 19.36 -13.60
C LEU A 879 -42.09 19.61 -14.04
N GLU A 880 -43.06 19.53 -13.13
CA GLU A 880 -44.45 19.84 -13.39
C GLU A 880 -44.62 21.33 -13.81
N ALA A 881 -43.86 22.22 -13.19
CA ALA A 881 -43.84 23.64 -13.54
C ALA A 881 -43.29 23.93 -14.96
N LYS A 882 -42.47 22.98 -15.52
CA LYS A 882 -41.84 23.09 -16.85
C LYS A 882 -42.50 22.18 -17.89
N GLY A 883 -43.44 21.30 -17.49
CA GLY A 883 -44.07 20.33 -18.37
C GLY A 883 -43.11 19.30 -18.96
N THR A 884 -41.94 19.07 -18.32
CA THR A 884 -40.91 18.15 -18.82
C THR A 884 -41.02 16.79 -18.15
N ASP A 885 -41.01 15.71 -18.93
CA ASP A 885 -40.98 14.36 -18.38
C ASP A 885 -39.62 14.08 -17.69
N PRO A 886 -39.60 13.62 -16.44
CA PRO A 886 -38.40 13.22 -15.73
C PRO A 886 -37.53 12.22 -16.50
N MET A 887 -38.14 11.26 -17.18
CA MET A 887 -37.43 10.24 -17.95
C MET A 887 -36.74 10.83 -19.17
N GLU A 888 -37.41 11.76 -19.88
CA GLU A 888 -36.80 12.48 -20.98
C GLU A 888 -35.59 13.30 -20.53
N ARG A 889 -35.72 13.96 -19.36
CA ARG A 889 -34.61 14.72 -18.78
C ARG A 889 -33.41 13.83 -18.43
N LEU A 890 -33.67 12.64 -17.84
CA LEU A 890 -32.63 11.67 -17.48
C LEU A 890 -31.94 11.04 -18.70
N GLN A 891 -32.58 10.94 -19.85
CA GLN A 891 -31.96 10.46 -21.09
C GLN A 891 -30.81 11.35 -21.57
N SER A 892 -30.79 12.61 -21.12
CA SER A 892 -29.69 13.54 -21.41
C SER A 892 -28.47 13.35 -20.50
N LEU A 893 -28.55 12.50 -19.47
CA LEU A 893 -27.39 12.16 -18.64
C LEU A 893 -26.36 11.36 -19.43
N ARG A 894 -25.09 11.72 -19.24
CA ARG A 894 -23.98 11.02 -19.87
C ARG A 894 -22.92 10.67 -18.84
N GLY A 895 -22.73 9.38 -18.58
CA GLY A 895 -21.79 8.89 -17.58
C GLY A 895 -22.21 9.18 -16.13
N ARG A 896 -21.22 9.24 -15.25
CA ARG A 896 -21.39 9.27 -13.80
C ARG A 896 -20.88 10.54 -13.13
N VAL A 897 -19.97 11.27 -13.80
CA VAL A 897 -19.28 12.43 -13.23
C VAL A 897 -20.23 13.60 -13.03
N VAL A 898 -20.13 14.25 -11.85
CA VAL A 898 -20.83 15.49 -11.50
C VAL A 898 -19.87 16.48 -10.84
N CYS A 899 -20.08 17.76 -11.02
CA CYS A 899 -19.29 18.76 -10.29
C CYS A 899 -19.53 18.66 -8.79
N PHE A 900 -18.45 18.72 -8.01
CA PHE A 900 -18.53 18.77 -6.55
C PHE A 900 -19.24 20.08 -6.10
N PRO A 901 -20.21 20.00 -5.17
CA PRO A 901 -20.98 21.17 -4.75
C PRO A 901 -20.20 22.02 -3.75
N LEU A 902 -19.60 23.10 -4.22
CA LEU A 902 -18.68 23.93 -3.44
C LEU A 902 -19.40 24.83 -2.40
N GLU A 903 -20.67 25.21 -2.68
CA GLU A 903 -21.46 26.11 -1.84
C GLU A 903 -22.34 25.37 -0.82
N PHE A 904 -22.41 24.01 -0.91
CA PHE A 904 -23.23 23.22 -0.02
C PHE A 904 -22.86 23.41 1.44
N MET A 905 -23.83 23.82 2.28
CA MET A 905 -23.62 24.10 3.71
C MET A 905 -22.63 25.26 4.01
N GLU A 906 -22.44 26.20 3.12
CA GLU A 906 -21.47 27.28 3.31
C GLU A 906 -21.78 28.21 4.49
N GLN A 907 -23.09 28.34 4.88
CA GLN A 907 -23.54 29.15 6.00
C GLN A 907 -23.51 28.40 7.34
N GLU A 908 -23.10 27.11 7.33
CA GLU A 908 -23.09 26.29 8.52
C GLU A 908 -21.69 26.09 9.11
N ASN A 909 -21.63 26.14 10.43
CA ASN A 909 -20.44 25.68 11.15
C ASN A 909 -20.52 24.14 11.32
N LEU A 910 -19.80 23.44 10.47
CA LEU A 910 -19.78 21.96 10.45
C LEU A 910 -18.85 21.35 11.51
N ARG A 911 -18.19 22.15 12.35
CA ARG A 911 -17.37 21.61 13.45
C ARG A 911 -18.24 20.87 14.45
N PRO A 912 -17.75 19.77 15.02
CA PRO A 912 -18.44 19.09 16.13
C PRO A 912 -18.70 20.05 17.28
N PHE A 913 -19.84 19.92 17.95
CA PHE A 913 -20.19 20.75 19.09
C PHE A 913 -19.55 20.24 20.39
N PHE A 914 -19.37 21.16 21.35
CA PHE A 914 -18.98 20.79 22.70
C PHE A 914 -20.03 19.84 23.29
N GLY A 915 -19.61 18.66 23.75
CA GLY A 915 -20.51 17.59 24.22
C GLY A 915 -20.67 16.41 23.25
N GLU A 916 -20.35 16.60 21.96
CA GLU A 916 -20.20 15.48 21.04
C GLU A 916 -18.85 14.80 21.24
N THR A 917 -18.79 13.47 21.16
CA THR A 917 -17.55 12.69 21.31
C THR A 917 -16.48 13.18 20.33
N GLU A 918 -16.91 13.50 19.11
CA GLU A 918 -16.06 13.95 18.01
C GLU A 918 -15.45 15.34 18.26
N PHE A 919 -16.04 16.16 19.15
CA PHE A 919 -15.43 17.44 19.52
C PHE A 919 -14.02 17.27 20.08
N TYR A 920 -13.80 16.19 20.84
CA TYR A 920 -12.52 15.91 21.49
C TYR A 920 -11.55 15.14 20.58
N VAL A 921 -12.05 14.31 19.69
CA VAL A 921 -11.24 13.40 18.88
C VAL A 921 -11.16 13.80 17.39
N ALA A 922 -12.15 14.51 16.85
CA ALA A 922 -12.22 14.86 15.44
C ALA A 922 -10.99 15.59 14.89
N PRO A 923 -10.38 16.57 15.62
CA PRO A 923 -9.18 17.22 15.10
C PRO A 923 -8.01 16.24 14.86
N GLN A 924 -7.97 15.13 15.61
CA GLN A 924 -6.90 14.14 15.49
C GLN A 924 -7.27 12.96 14.59
N VAL A 925 -8.56 12.63 14.52
CA VAL A 925 -9.03 11.44 13.82
C VAL A 925 -9.21 11.68 12.32
N PHE A 926 -9.68 12.84 11.91
CA PHE A 926 -10.10 13.06 10.53
C PHE A 926 -9.17 13.95 9.70
N HIS A 927 -8.27 14.73 10.32
CA HIS A 927 -7.27 15.49 9.53
C HIS A 927 -5.92 14.82 9.44
#